data_1b9fcaddcd11cb82ad71ae6be306e856
#
_entry.id   1b9fcaddcd11cb82ad71ae6be306e856
#
_cell.length_a   1.000
_cell.length_b   1.000
_cell.length_c   1.000
_cell.angle_alpha   90.00
_cell.angle_beta   90.00
_cell.angle_gamma   90.00
#
_symmetry.space_group_name_H-M   'P 1'
#
loop_
_entity.id
_entity.type
_entity.pdbx_description
1 polymer ?
#
loop_
_entity_poly.entity_id
_entity_poly.type
_entity_poly.pdbx_seq_one_letter_code
_entity_poly.pdbx_strand_id
1 'polypeptide(L)'
;MAKITIQRNLLSQTEHISSAKELNAVFNNPETFQKVNKVREARARGDLKTADRVKHSLEGIIFVADDFAECEKPVKVEINGVKTEVMELGKWRLQKSAHLNGLAVLDVDHLQENPIEVFRRWTEEQLRELGVLLVFITSSNAGLKFVFIARKEWGNLIDNAKEMARQLGLKADESCKDASRMSFAPSEPAGDILFYDPERMFSYENPEYDQLFGEQYRGNCTTGSVPVCKNEECRNVGIKDFSISDCKYKGVPMQKIVDCWVGQQLPEAGTRHKTSLELADHLRYICDSDAALIEAILRTQPWVDAIVKERGENVGQTVKSALAFKEEKRMPRRMYHALRDAGVDEFAGLGTRRLPYDDWARRLNQLPLGCYEPALGYIDNDEIKPGGVITAAGMYDSLMTKCWYQDFEGYPHRLNVLAMVIGGPASGKGFAVKQDEYIMEVMQEADAPGRELEKQYKEGLTERETSQKEQKKDALKRPTEMVRYCPVKTSNNVMYRRMQNAMVTMPDGSPYYYHLYTFASELLSIVKASGSFQEKRDMMLQSFHNEKNGVDYSNKDSVNGIMPVHYNLVATGTSTALSHFVKPSNIGDGLATRLSTFIMPTGNFKMRPLCKKPRSMAPANEMKRWARRLDALHGEIKGLEKLVAHVYNLVAMRAEEAAAENDEATVTMLLRMQDKVMALCMPMVVSTQKSWEEFQQTMTVKITRQHLDFATLMFEVLYACDEALFGLMWQDFFDNEARDSQPRAATYDKTTQYFQQLPDEFTTKNVMDIWGYTSNSTASARIKTLVQSGAIKKVRQGHYRKLVSAI
;
A
#
# COMPACT_ATOMS: atom_id res chain seq x y z
N MET A 1 -35.44 29.79 -2.04
CA MET A 1 -34.84 30.01 -0.71
C MET A 1 -33.95 28.83 -0.40
N ALA A 2 -32.71 29.12 -0.05
CA ALA A 2 -31.77 28.11 0.33
C ALA A 2 -32.28 27.29 1.53
N LYS A 3 -32.18 25.97 1.43
CA LYS A 3 -32.55 25.03 2.49
C LYS A 3 -31.29 24.25 2.89
N ILE A 4 -31.24 23.90 4.15
CA ILE A 4 -30.27 22.92 4.67
C ILE A 4 -31.04 21.79 5.33
N THR A 5 -30.43 20.65 5.49
CA THR A 5 -31.08 19.49 6.10
C THR A 5 -30.56 19.21 7.50
N ILE A 6 -31.41 18.66 8.34
CA ILE A 6 -31.09 18.22 9.69
C ILE A 6 -31.55 16.79 9.89
N GLN A 7 -30.79 16.05 10.68
CA GLN A 7 -31.15 14.72 11.19
C GLN A 7 -31.20 14.78 12.70
N ARG A 8 -32.38 14.56 13.29
CA ARG A 8 -32.58 14.69 14.74
C ARG A 8 -31.85 13.62 15.56
N ASN A 9 -31.66 12.46 14.99
CA ASN A 9 -30.81 11.42 15.52
C ASN A 9 -30.30 10.54 14.38
N LEU A 10 -29.27 9.71 14.60
CA LEU A 10 -28.62 8.91 13.56
C LEU A 10 -29.54 7.92 12.83
N LEU A 11 -30.71 7.61 13.38
CA LEU A 11 -31.66 6.66 12.84
C LEU A 11 -32.92 7.33 12.24
N SER A 12 -33.08 8.65 12.39
CA SER A 12 -34.23 9.38 11.81
C SER A 12 -34.02 9.71 10.34
N GLN A 13 -35.09 9.93 9.63
CA GLN A 13 -35.07 10.56 8.31
C GLN A 13 -34.62 12.01 8.43
N THR A 14 -34.30 12.64 7.29
CA THR A 14 -33.86 14.03 7.25
C THR A 14 -35.07 14.99 7.18
N GLU A 15 -34.91 16.15 7.79
CA GLU A 15 -35.89 17.26 7.79
C GLU A 15 -35.24 18.51 7.19
N HIS A 16 -36.03 19.46 6.76
CA HIS A 16 -35.54 20.73 6.22
C HIS A 16 -35.48 21.83 7.29
N ILE A 17 -34.44 22.65 7.19
CA ILE A 17 -34.35 23.96 7.84
C ILE A 17 -34.36 25.02 6.74
N SER A 18 -35.39 25.88 6.74
CA SER A 18 -35.64 26.84 5.68
C SER A 18 -35.49 28.30 6.12
N SER A 19 -35.14 28.53 7.39
CA SER A 19 -35.03 29.89 7.94
C SER A 19 -33.93 29.97 9.04
N ALA A 20 -33.39 31.17 9.19
CA ALA A 20 -32.48 31.50 10.28
C ALA A 20 -33.10 31.26 11.67
N LYS A 21 -34.42 31.46 11.80
CA LYS A 21 -35.14 31.24 13.06
C LYS A 21 -35.14 29.77 13.44
N GLU A 22 -35.33 28.86 12.48
CA GLU A 22 -35.32 27.43 12.71
C GLU A 22 -33.88 26.95 13.08
N LEU A 23 -32.86 27.43 12.37
CA LEU A 23 -31.47 27.09 12.66
C LEU A 23 -31.04 27.62 14.04
N ASN A 24 -31.42 28.86 14.39
CA ASN A 24 -31.17 29.43 15.71
C ASN A 24 -31.86 28.63 16.82
N ALA A 25 -33.03 28.07 16.55
CA ALA A 25 -33.71 27.21 17.55
C ALA A 25 -32.91 25.93 17.83
N VAL A 26 -32.20 25.37 16.82
CA VAL A 26 -31.29 24.23 17.00
C VAL A 26 -30.05 24.65 17.84
N PHE A 27 -29.44 25.77 17.53
CA PHE A 27 -28.26 26.28 18.25
C PHE A 27 -28.57 26.61 19.72
N ASN A 28 -29.76 27.11 20.01
CA ASN A 28 -30.19 27.50 21.34
C ASN A 28 -30.92 26.38 22.10
N ASN A 29 -30.96 25.17 21.60
CA ASN A 29 -31.63 24.06 22.26
C ASN A 29 -30.91 23.72 23.58
N PRO A 30 -31.61 23.76 24.74
CA PRO A 30 -31.02 23.44 26.04
C PRO A 30 -30.45 22.00 26.12
N GLU A 31 -31.06 21.07 25.43
CA GLU A 31 -30.58 19.70 25.39
C GLU A 31 -29.24 19.59 24.64
N THR A 32 -29.07 20.33 23.53
CA THR A 32 -27.79 20.44 22.80
C THR A 32 -26.70 20.99 23.69
N PHE A 33 -26.98 22.04 24.43
CA PHE A 33 -26.03 22.61 25.42
C PHE A 33 -25.59 21.61 26.47
N GLN A 34 -26.53 20.87 27.08
CA GLN A 34 -26.20 19.83 28.06
C GLN A 34 -25.35 18.73 27.49
N LYS A 35 -25.68 18.26 26.26
CA LYS A 35 -24.91 17.21 25.57
C LYS A 35 -23.51 17.66 25.22
N VAL A 36 -23.34 18.88 24.69
CA VAL A 36 -22.02 19.46 24.36
C VAL A 36 -21.14 19.54 25.60
N ASN A 37 -21.67 20.04 26.73
CA ASN A 37 -20.91 20.08 27.97
C ASN A 37 -20.52 18.67 28.48
N LYS A 38 -21.43 17.71 28.44
CA LYS A 38 -21.12 16.32 28.79
C LYS A 38 -20.02 15.72 27.92
N VAL A 39 -19.99 16.02 26.62
CA VAL A 39 -18.91 15.59 25.71
C VAL A 39 -17.58 16.15 26.17
N ARG A 40 -17.53 17.45 26.46
CA ARG A 40 -16.31 18.15 26.90
C ARG A 40 -15.81 17.66 28.26
N GLU A 41 -16.69 17.49 29.20
CA GLU A 41 -16.38 16.95 30.53
C GLU A 41 -15.85 15.50 30.46
N ALA A 42 -16.48 14.66 29.64
CA ALA A 42 -16.04 13.29 29.47
C ALA A 42 -14.64 13.25 28.81
N ARG A 43 -14.39 14.08 27.81
CA ARG A 43 -13.05 14.21 27.22
C ARG A 43 -12.01 14.73 28.21
N ALA A 44 -12.33 15.72 29.01
CA ALA A 44 -11.43 16.25 30.04
C ALA A 44 -11.04 15.17 31.06
N ARG A 45 -11.93 14.22 31.33
CA ARG A 45 -11.68 13.06 32.21
C ARG A 45 -11.02 11.87 31.50
N GLY A 46 -10.79 11.95 30.18
CA GLY A 46 -10.23 10.86 29.36
C GLY A 46 -11.23 9.73 29.04
N ASP A 47 -12.53 9.91 29.34
CA ASP A 47 -13.59 8.95 29.02
C ASP A 47 -14.10 9.16 27.60
N LEU A 48 -13.30 8.70 26.63
CA LEU A 48 -13.61 8.84 25.21
C LEU A 48 -14.88 8.07 24.81
N LYS A 49 -15.14 6.92 25.41
CA LYS A 49 -16.35 6.12 25.10
C LYS A 49 -17.64 6.85 25.47
N THR A 50 -17.69 7.48 26.62
CA THR A 50 -18.85 8.30 27.02
C THR A 50 -18.95 9.55 26.16
N ALA A 51 -17.83 10.21 25.86
CA ALA A 51 -17.79 11.39 24.98
C ALA A 51 -18.39 11.06 23.60
N ASP A 52 -17.95 9.98 22.97
CA ASP A 52 -18.43 9.58 21.64
C ASP A 52 -19.91 9.16 21.68
N ARG A 53 -20.32 8.39 22.66
CA ARG A 53 -21.75 8.00 22.81
C ARG A 53 -22.66 9.23 22.95
N VAL A 54 -22.27 10.25 23.74
CA VAL A 54 -23.05 11.47 23.90
C VAL A 54 -23.00 12.31 22.64
N LYS A 55 -21.84 12.43 21.98
CA LYS A 55 -21.67 13.14 20.70
C LYS A 55 -22.63 12.58 19.63
N HIS A 56 -22.74 11.26 19.52
CA HIS A 56 -23.64 10.62 18.56
C HIS A 56 -25.13 10.81 18.88
N SER A 57 -25.48 11.34 20.04
CA SER A 57 -26.86 11.72 20.38
C SER A 57 -27.20 13.17 20.09
N LEU A 58 -26.26 13.97 19.59
CA LEU A 58 -26.47 15.33 19.12
C LEU A 58 -27.24 15.32 17.78
N GLU A 59 -28.01 16.35 17.52
CA GLU A 59 -28.59 16.60 16.21
C GLU A 59 -27.49 16.86 15.19
N GLY A 60 -27.70 16.36 13.98
CA GLY A 60 -26.73 16.49 12.88
C GLY A 60 -27.23 17.40 11.77
N ILE A 61 -26.50 18.44 11.45
CA ILE A 61 -26.84 19.39 10.38
C ILE A 61 -26.02 19.05 9.14
N ILE A 62 -26.68 18.92 8.00
CA ILE A 62 -26.07 18.71 6.70
C ILE A 62 -26.18 20.03 5.92
N PHE A 63 -25.15 20.85 6.02
CA PHE A 63 -25.14 22.18 5.41
C PHE A 63 -25.04 22.15 3.88
N VAL A 64 -24.49 21.09 3.31
CA VAL A 64 -24.16 20.97 1.88
C VAL A 64 -25.32 20.45 1.02
N ALA A 65 -26.40 20.00 1.63
CA ALA A 65 -27.55 19.42 0.93
C ALA A 65 -28.85 20.09 1.37
N ASP A 66 -29.70 20.42 0.40
CA ASP A 66 -31.05 20.96 0.62
C ASP A 66 -32.10 19.87 0.72
N ASP A 67 -31.88 18.71 0.13
CA ASP A 67 -32.82 17.58 0.19
C ASP A 67 -32.05 16.24 0.01
N PHE A 68 -32.75 15.16 0.34
CA PHE A 68 -32.37 13.80 0.02
C PHE A 68 -33.56 13.13 -0.71
N ALA A 69 -33.31 12.58 -1.89
CA ALA A 69 -34.36 11.86 -2.63
C ALA A 69 -34.85 10.64 -1.82
N GLU A 70 -36.12 10.32 -1.97
CA GLU A 70 -36.69 9.12 -1.36
C GLU A 70 -35.97 7.86 -1.85
N CYS A 71 -35.52 7.03 -0.92
CA CYS A 71 -34.90 5.77 -1.22
C CYS A 71 -35.19 4.74 -0.14
N GLU A 72 -35.08 3.46 -0.51
CA GLU A 72 -35.21 2.36 0.45
C GLU A 72 -33.93 2.18 1.26
N LYS A 73 -34.09 2.00 2.56
CA LYS A 73 -33.01 1.70 3.50
C LYS A 73 -33.42 0.57 4.42
N PRO A 74 -32.54 -0.39 4.72
CA PRO A 74 -32.79 -1.39 5.76
C PRO A 74 -32.80 -0.73 7.14
N VAL A 75 -33.92 -0.84 7.85
CA VAL A 75 -34.12 -0.34 9.21
C VAL A 75 -34.34 -1.53 10.14
N LYS A 76 -33.64 -1.56 11.27
CA LYS A 76 -33.82 -2.61 12.27
C LYS A 76 -35.03 -2.28 13.13
N VAL A 77 -36.09 -3.06 12.99
CA VAL A 77 -37.29 -3.01 13.82
C VAL A 77 -37.39 -4.24 14.71
N GLU A 78 -37.88 -4.05 15.90
CA GLU A 78 -38.12 -5.16 16.83
C GLU A 78 -39.59 -5.58 16.71
N ILE A 79 -39.84 -6.75 16.12
CA ILE A 79 -41.17 -7.35 15.98
C ILE A 79 -41.23 -8.58 16.87
N ASN A 80 -42.10 -8.56 17.87
CA ASN A 80 -42.29 -9.64 18.85
C ASN A 80 -40.99 -10.09 19.58
N GLY A 81 -40.11 -9.12 19.92
CA GLY A 81 -38.83 -9.39 20.60
C GLY A 81 -37.72 -9.89 19.68
N VAL A 82 -37.94 -9.98 18.37
CA VAL A 82 -36.92 -10.35 17.38
C VAL A 82 -36.54 -9.13 16.54
N LYS A 83 -35.25 -8.82 16.51
CA LYS A 83 -34.73 -7.73 15.67
C LYS A 83 -34.71 -8.19 14.20
N THR A 84 -35.56 -7.60 13.39
CA THR A 84 -35.71 -7.89 11.96
C THR A 84 -35.33 -6.65 11.15
N GLU A 85 -34.69 -6.83 10.01
CA GLU A 85 -34.43 -5.74 9.07
C GLU A 85 -35.60 -5.62 8.10
N VAL A 86 -36.21 -4.43 8.03
CA VAL A 86 -37.28 -4.10 7.09
C VAL A 86 -36.80 -2.96 6.20
N MET A 87 -37.06 -3.07 4.91
CA MET A 87 -36.81 -1.97 3.96
C MET A 87 -37.88 -0.87 4.16
N GLU A 88 -37.43 0.31 4.51
CA GLU A 88 -38.32 1.47 4.70
C GLU A 88 -37.97 2.55 3.68
N LEU A 89 -39.00 2.98 2.93
CA LEU A 89 -38.92 4.09 1.98
C LEU A 89 -38.97 5.42 2.73
N GLY A 90 -38.04 6.32 2.42
CA GLY A 90 -38.03 7.66 3.04
C GLY A 90 -36.84 8.51 2.61
N LYS A 91 -36.76 9.71 3.16
CA LYS A 91 -35.65 10.65 2.93
C LYS A 91 -34.50 10.33 3.88
N TRP A 92 -33.68 9.39 3.47
CA TRP A 92 -32.54 8.94 4.27
C TRP A 92 -31.25 9.71 3.91
N ARG A 93 -30.47 10.05 4.90
CA ARG A 93 -29.14 10.66 4.74
C ARG A 93 -28.16 9.67 4.09
N LEU A 94 -28.27 9.51 2.80
CA LEU A 94 -27.39 8.67 1.97
C LEU A 94 -26.78 9.52 0.87
N GLN A 95 -25.49 9.36 0.61
CA GLN A 95 -24.79 10.14 -0.42
C GLN A 95 -25.47 10.02 -1.79
N LYS A 96 -25.91 8.83 -2.16
CA LYS A 96 -26.59 8.56 -3.46
C LYS A 96 -27.92 9.31 -3.65
N SER A 97 -28.50 9.87 -2.60
CA SER A 97 -29.78 10.59 -2.64
C SER A 97 -29.62 12.07 -2.30
N ALA A 98 -28.41 12.58 -2.10
CA ALA A 98 -28.16 13.96 -1.72
C ALA A 98 -28.34 14.91 -2.91
N HIS A 99 -29.04 16.02 -2.69
CA HIS A 99 -29.15 17.17 -3.60
C HIS A 99 -28.36 18.34 -3.01
N LEU A 100 -27.38 18.84 -3.77
CA LEU A 100 -26.46 19.88 -3.28
C LEU A 100 -27.09 21.26 -3.39
N ASN A 101 -26.90 22.08 -2.36
CA ASN A 101 -27.45 23.44 -2.31
C ASN A 101 -26.42 24.55 -2.67
N GLY A 102 -25.20 24.17 -3.03
CA GLY A 102 -24.12 25.11 -3.34
C GLY A 102 -23.42 25.71 -2.12
N LEU A 103 -23.62 25.14 -0.93
CA LEU A 103 -22.78 25.41 0.23
C LEU A 103 -21.71 24.32 0.36
N ALA A 104 -20.57 24.66 0.97
CA ALA A 104 -19.50 23.74 1.32
C ALA A 104 -19.12 23.86 2.79
N VAL A 105 -18.50 22.84 3.33
CA VAL A 105 -18.02 22.82 4.72
C VAL A 105 -16.55 22.45 4.74
N LEU A 106 -15.74 23.30 5.37
CA LEU A 106 -14.39 22.97 5.78
C LEU A 106 -14.42 22.50 7.24
N ASP A 107 -13.94 21.30 7.48
CA ASP A 107 -13.74 20.72 8.80
C ASP A 107 -12.24 20.79 9.15
N VAL A 108 -11.92 21.34 10.29
CA VAL A 108 -10.54 21.45 10.79
C VAL A 108 -10.51 20.83 12.19
N ASP A 109 -10.11 19.58 12.25
CA ASP A 109 -10.02 18.83 13.49
C ASP A 109 -8.60 18.84 14.09
N HIS A 110 -8.50 18.51 15.37
CA HIS A 110 -7.22 18.36 16.09
C HIS A 110 -6.32 19.59 16.11
N LEU A 111 -6.91 20.76 16.25
CA LEU A 111 -6.16 22.00 16.47
C LEU A 111 -5.27 21.88 17.70
N GLN A 112 -4.01 22.26 17.57
CA GLN A 112 -3.05 22.32 18.70
C GLN A 112 -3.24 23.56 19.55
N GLU A 113 -3.85 24.59 19.00
CA GLU A 113 -4.16 25.86 19.61
C GLU A 113 -5.64 25.93 19.99
N ASN A 114 -5.98 26.86 20.88
CA ASN A 114 -7.39 27.11 21.23
C ASN A 114 -8.16 27.56 19.98
N PRO A 115 -9.31 26.93 19.63
CA PRO A 115 -10.10 27.29 18.45
C PRO A 115 -10.46 28.77 18.35
N ILE A 116 -10.71 29.42 19.48
CA ILE A 116 -11.00 30.87 19.54
C ILE A 116 -9.78 31.71 19.15
N GLU A 117 -8.58 31.34 19.58
CA GLU A 117 -7.34 32.02 19.19
C GLU A 117 -7.04 31.86 17.71
N VAL A 118 -7.30 30.69 17.18
CA VAL A 118 -7.18 30.42 15.73
C VAL A 118 -8.17 31.27 14.96
N PHE A 119 -9.44 31.32 15.39
CA PHE A 119 -10.48 32.15 14.76
C PHE A 119 -10.13 33.63 14.71
N ARG A 120 -9.50 34.17 15.75
CA ARG A 120 -9.10 35.59 15.83
C ARG A 120 -8.06 36.02 14.78
N ARG A 121 -7.56 35.12 13.96
CA ARG A 121 -6.63 35.44 12.87
C ARG A 121 -7.30 36.16 11.70
N TRP A 122 -8.62 36.09 11.60
CA TRP A 122 -9.39 36.73 10.53
C TRP A 122 -10.41 37.72 11.06
N THR A 123 -10.59 38.79 10.30
CA THR A 123 -11.67 39.73 10.54
C THR A 123 -12.96 39.20 9.92
N GLU A 124 -14.10 39.71 10.41
CA GLU A 124 -15.40 39.36 9.82
C GLU A 124 -15.48 39.79 8.35
N GLU A 125 -14.83 40.89 7.93
CA GLU A 125 -14.81 41.35 6.55
C GLU A 125 -14.07 40.38 5.67
N GLN A 126 -12.90 39.87 6.09
CA GLN A 126 -12.14 38.86 5.37
C GLN A 126 -12.94 37.55 5.22
N LEU A 127 -13.66 37.13 6.25
CA LEU A 127 -14.52 35.93 6.18
C LEU A 127 -15.67 36.14 5.20
N ARG A 128 -16.31 37.34 5.18
CA ARG A 128 -17.37 37.67 4.23
C ARG A 128 -16.89 37.72 2.77
N GLU A 129 -15.68 38.24 2.52
CA GLU A 129 -15.03 38.26 1.20
C GLU A 129 -14.75 36.83 0.69
N LEU A 130 -14.31 35.95 1.57
CA LEU A 130 -14.10 34.54 1.26
C LEU A 130 -15.42 33.77 1.04
N GLY A 131 -16.56 34.36 1.37
CA GLY A 131 -17.88 33.74 1.25
C GLY A 131 -18.25 32.85 2.43
N VAL A 132 -17.58 33.00 3.57
CA VAL A 132 -17.92 32.28 4.80
C VAL A 132 -19.24 32.83 5.36
N LEU A 133 -20.10 31.92 5.81
CA LEU A 133 -21.45 32.20 6.31
C LEU A 133 -21.62 31.81 7.79
N LEU A 134 -20.87 30.80 8.26
CA LEU A 134 -20.93 30.35 9.64
C LEU A 134 -19.55 29.75 10.03
N VAL A 135 -19.08 30.12 11.21
CA VAL A 135 -17.91 29.49 11.85
C VAL A 135 -18.28 29.05 13.26
N PHE A 136 -17.99 27.82 13.59
CA PHE A 136 -18.29 27.30 14.91
C PHE A 136 -17.25 26.29 15.43
N ILE A 137 -17.19 26.21 16.76
CA ILE A 137 -16.34 25.24 17.46
C ILE A 137 -17.01 23.86 17.46
N THR A 138 -16.23 22.82 17.19
CA THR A 138 -16.75 21.44 17.25
C THR A 138 -17.13 21.05 18.69
N SER A 139 -18.06 20.10 18.84
CA SER A 139 -18.53 19.62 20.14
C SER A 139 -17.40 19.09 21.05
N SER A 140 -16.26 18.70 20.46
CA SER A 140 -15.05 18.27 21.17
C SER A 140 -14.20 19.41 21.74
N ASN A 141 -14.48 20.64 21.38
CA ASN A 141 -13.68 21.85 21.64
C ASN A 141 -12.24 21.78 21.11
N ALA A 142 -12.00 20.96 20.07
CA ALA A 142 -10.67 20.71 19.51
C ALA A 142 -10.60 20.98 18.01
N GLY A 143 -11.58 21.63 17.42
CA GLY A 143 -11.64 21.94 15.99
C GLY A 143 -12.60 23.06 15.66
N LEU A 144 -12.53 23.53 14.42
CA LEU A 144 -13.39 24.56 13.83
C LEU A 144 -14.07 24.00 12.57
N LYS A 145 -15.29 24.45 12.33
CA LYS A 145 -16.00 24.24 11.08
C LYS A 145 -16.37 25.57 10.46
N PHE A 146 -16.14 25.66 9.14
CA PHE A 146 -16.49 26.81 8.32
C PHE A 146 -17.51 26.38 7.28
N VAL A 147 -18.70 26.96 7.31
CA VAL A 147 -19.72 26.82 6.26
C VAL A 147 -19.60 28.01 5.34
N PHE A 148 -19.46 27.78 4.04
CA PHE A 148 -19.22 28.84 3.07
C PHE A 148 -19.89 28.55 1.73
N ILE A 149 -19.96 29.57 0.88
CA ILE A 149 -20.49 29.47 -0.48
C ILE A 149 -19.51 28.70 -1.35
N ALA A 150 -19.93 27.54 -1.87
CA ALA A 150 -19.13 26.76 -2.78
C ALA A 150 -18.95 27.50 -4.13
N ARG A 151 -17.74 27.52 -4.63
CA ARG A 151 -17.40 28.15 -5.90
C ARG A 151 -17.22 27.07 -6.96
N LYS A 152 -17.93 27.17 -8.07
CA LYS A 152 -17.86 26.22 -9.17
C LYS A 152 -16.47 26.14 -9.83
N GLU A 153 -15.75 27.25 -9.83
CA GLU A 153 -14.38 27.37 -10.32
C GLU A 153 -13.35 26.63 -9.44
N TRP A 154 -13.67 26.36 -8.19
CA TRP A 154 -12.85 25.54 -7.30
C TRP A 154 -13.14 24.05 -7.45
N GLY A 155 -14.24 23.68 -8.08
CA GLY A 155 -14.65 22.30 -8.28
C GLY A 155 -15.73 21.81 -7.33
N ASN A 156 -15.69 20.54 -6.94
CA ASN A 156 -16.69 19.91 -6.06
C ASN A 156 -16.50 20.30 -4.59
N LEU A 157 -17.29 19.72 -3.67
CA LEU A 157 -17.23 20.04 -2.24
C LEU A 157 -15.86 19.78 -1.61
N ILE A 158 -15.17 18.75 -2.06
CA ILE A 158 -13.83 18.39 -1.55
C ILE A 158 -12.80 19.43 -1.96
N ASP A 159 -12.85 19.86 -3.23
CA ASP A 159 -11.93 20.87 -3.76
C ASP A 159 -12.21 22.22 -3.12
N ASN A 160 -13.48 22.57 -2.92
CA ASN A 160 -13.88 23.76 -2.21
C ASN A 160 -13.36 23.78 -0.76
N ALA A 161 -13.46 22.66 -0.04
CA ALA A 161 -12.94 22.56 1.32
C ALA A 161 -11.41 22.69 1.36
N LYS A 162 -10.70 22.08 0.41
CA LYS A 162 -9.22 22.20 0.30
C LYS A 162 -8.78 23.63 -0.04
N GLU A 163 -9.46 24.26 -1.00
CA GLU A 163 -9.10 25.61 -1.40
C GLU A 163 -9.40 26.61 -0.29
N MET A 164 -10.54 26.48 0.40
CA MET A 164 -10.85 27.31 1.58
C MET A 164 -9.80 27.11 2.68
N ALA A 165 -9.37 25.88 2.95
CA ALA A 165 -8.30 25.62 3.92
C ALA A 165 -6.99 26.31 3.51
N ARG A 166 -6.65 26.29 2.22
CA ARG A 166 -5.47 26.98 1.68
C ARG A 166 -5.57 28.51 1.88
N GLN A 167 -6.74 29.09 1.57
CA GLN A 167 -6.99 30.53 1.74
C GLN A 167 -6.88 30.97 3.20
N LEU A 168 -7.33 30.11 4.12
CA LEU A 168 -7.27 30.37 5.56
C LEU A 168 -5.93 29.98 6.22
N GLY A 169 -5.01 29.35 5.47
CA GLY A 169 -3.75 28.83 6.05
C GLY A 169 -3.99 27.68 7.05
N LEU A 170 -5.08 26.90 6.87
CA LEU A 170 -5.47 25.79 7.71
C LEU A 170 -5.29 24.47 6.97
N LYS A 171 -5.36 23.35 7.73
CA LYS A 171 -5.37 22.01 7.15
C LYS A 171 -6.78 21.43 7.25
N ALA A 172 -7.39 21.10 6.11
CA ALA A 172 -8.68 20.40 6.06
C ALA A 172 -8.57 18.98 6.60
N ASP A 173 -9.64 18.50 7.27
CA ASP A 173 -9.80 17.06 7.53
C ASP A 173 -10.09 16.33 6.22
N GLU A 174 -9.17 15.48 5.80
CA GLU A 174 -9.25 14.74 4.56
C GLU A 174 -10.35 13.66 4.57
N SER A 175 -10.91 13.33 5.73
CA SER A 175 -12.02 12.37 5.84
C SER A 175 -13.38 12.97 5.41
N CYS A 176 -13.46 14.29 5.25
CA CYS A 176 -14.69 15.00 4.89
C CYS A 176 -14.92 15.03 3.38
N LYS A 177 -15.30 13.89 2.79
CA LYS A 177 -15.41 13.71 1.32
C LYS A 177 -16.84 13.42 0.82
N ASP A 178 -17.84 13.54 1.65
CA ASP A 178 -19.16 12.96 1.48
C ASP A 178 -20.22 14.07 1.46
N ALA A 179 -21.09 14.05 0.44
CA ALA A 179 -22.23 14.99 0.31
C ALA A 179 -23.32 14.76 1.36
N SER A 180 -23.30 13.64 2.06
CA SER A 180 -24.18 13.35 3.19
C SER A 180 -23.52 13.62 4.55
N ARG A 181 -22.32 14.23 4.57
CA ARG A 181 -21.56 14.51 5.79
C ARG A 181 -22.33 15.44 6.69
N MET A 182 -22.51 14.98 7.91
CA MET A 182 -23.23 15.67 8.97
C MET A 182 -22.24 16.41 9.88
N SER A 183 -22.58 17.62 10.28
CA SER A 183 -21.95 18.36 11.35
C SER A 183 -22.82 18.29 12.59
N PHE A 184 -22.30 17.84 13.72
CA PHE A 184 -23.03 17.91 14.99
C PHE A 184 -23.35 19.35 15.36
N ALA A 185 -24.57 19.61 15.79
CA ALA A 185 -25.05 20.93 16.11
C ALA A 185 -24.16 21.59 17.19
N PRO A 186 -23.66 22.81 16.95
CA PRO A 186 -22.99 23.61 17.97
C PRO A 186 -24.04 24.19 18.93
N SER A 187 -23.58 24.68 20.08
CA SER A 187 -24.42 25.31 21.10
C SER A 187 -24.07 26.79 21.26
N GLU A 188 -25.01 27.68 20.95
CA GLU A 188 -24.85 29.12 21.20
C GLU A 188 -24.63 29.44 22.67
N PRO A 189 -25.39 28.86 23.64
CA PRO A 189 -25.14 29.10 25.06
C PRO A 189 -23.76 28.62 25.55
N ALA A 190 -23.10 27.73 24.79
CA ALA A 190 -21.74 27.29 25.10
C ALA A 190 -20.66 28.20 24.47
N GLY A 191 -21.07 29.21 23.70
CA GLY A 191 -20.15 30.12 22.99
C GLY A 191 -19.51 29.47 21.75
N ASP A 192 -20.17 28.49 21.16
CA ASP A 192 -19.61 27.74 20.01
C ASP A 192 -19.70 28.52 18.71
N ILE A 193 -20.66 29.41 18.56
CA ILE A 193 -20.86 30.19 17.33
C ILE A 193 -19.92 31.41 17.37
N LEU A 194 -18.92 31.40 16.47
CA LEU A 194 -17.91 32.45 16.40
C LEU A 194 -18.22 33.51 15.34
N PHE A 195 -18.88 33.12 14.27
CA PHE A 195 -19.31 33.99 13.18
C PHE A 195 -20.58 33.42 12.57
N TYR A 196 -21.57 34.27 12.24
CA TYR A 196 -22.80 33.83 11.59
C TYR A 196 -23.43 34.97 10.78
N ASP A 197 -23.65 34.71 9.49
CA ASP A 197 -24.33 35.60 8.52
C ASP A 197 -25.64 34.91 8.04
N PRO A 198 -26.71 34.97 8.85
CA PRO A 198 -27.96 34.26 8.54
C PRO A 198 -28.69 34.83 7.31
N GLU A 199 -28.63 36.10 7.06
CA GLU A 199 -29.29 36.72 5.92
C GLU A 199 -28.74 36.22 4.62
N ARG A 200 -27.42 36.19 4.51
CA ARG A 200 -26.74 35.73 3.31
C ARG A 200 -26.86 34.21 3.16
N MET A 201 -26.83 33.43 4.26
CA MET A 201 -26.96 31.97 4.20
C MET A 201 -28.32 31.54 3.62
N PHE A 202 -29.43 32.16 4.04
CA PHE A 202 -30.76 31.76 3.63
C PHE A 202 -31.31 32.51 2.40
N SER A 203 -30.62 33.58 1.94
CA SER A 203 -30.90 34.22 0.66
C SER A 203 -30.11 33.63 -0.52
N TYR A 204 -29.04 32.86 -0.24
CA TYR A 204 -28.20 32.28 -1.27
C TYR A 204 -28.90 31.13 -1.98
N GLU A 205 -28.83 31.11 -3.30
CA GLU A 205 -29.33 30.05 -4.17
C GLU A 205 -28.30 29.76 -5.26
N ASN A 206 -28.01 28.48 -5.46
CA ASN A 206 -27.12 28.03 -6.54
C ASN A 206 -27.59 26.67 -7.08
N PRO A 207 -28.68 26.64 -7.84
CA PRO A 207 -29.21 25.40 -8.42
C PRO A 207 -28.26 24.74 -9.44
N GLU A 208 -27.36 25.53 -10.04
CA GLU A 208 -26.38 24.99 -10.99
C GLU A 208 -25.34 24.10 -10.32
N TYR A 209 -25.09 24.29 -9.03
CA TYR A 209 -24.05 23.50 -8.33
C TYR A 209 -24.39 22.02 -8.25
N ASP A 210 -25.64 21.66 -7.98
CA ASP A 210 -26.08 20.26 -8.00
C ASP A 210 -26.08 19.69 -9.43
N GLN A 211 -26.43 20.47 -10.45
CA GLN A 211 -26.33 20.03 -11.85
C GLN A 211 -24.91 19.74 -12.28
N LEU A 212 -23.95 20.52 -11.78
CA LEU A 212 -22.52 20.37 -12.11
C LEU A 212 -21.84 19.23 -11.35
N PHE A 213 -22.15 19.05 -10.09
CA PHE A 213 -21.38 18.19 -9.20
C PHE A 213 -22.22 17.15 -8.46
N GLY A 214 -23.55 17.29 -8.40
CA GLY A 214 -24.41 16.41 -7.62
C GLY A 214 -24.39 14.95 -8.08
N GLU A 215 -24.35 14.70 -9.40
CA GLU A 215 -24.28 13.33 -9.92
C GLU A 215 -23.01 12.59 -9.53
N GLN A 216 -21.89 13.28 -9.40
CA GLN A 216 -20.62 12.68 -8.92
C GLN A 216 -20.82 12.08 -7.52
N TYR A 217 -21.48 12.81 -6.63
CA TYR A 217 -21.76 12.34 -5.28
C TYR A 217 -22.81 11.25 -5.25
N ARG A 218 -23.85 11.33 -6.03
CA ARG A 218 -24.85 10.27 -6.18
C ARG A 218 -24.27 8.99 -6.78
N GLY A 219 -23.20 9.09 -7.57
CA GLY A 219 -22.35 7.99 -8.04
C GLY A 219 -21.26 7.51 -7.05
N ASN A 220 -21.34 7.91 -5.78
CA ASN A 220 -20.33 7.62 -4.72
C ASN A 220 -18.98 8.33 -4.90
N CYS A 221 -18.96 9.58 -5.31
CA CYS A 221 -17.73 10.38 -5.35
C CYS A 221 -17.15 10.56 -3.94
N THR A 222 -15.95 10.05 -3.75
CA THR A 222 -15.13 10.22 -2.53
C THR A 222 -13.83 10.99 -2.77
N THR A 223 -13.63 11.42 -4.02
CA THR A 223 -12.46 12.18 -4.46
C THR A 223 -12.85 13.60 -4.84
N GLY A 224 -11.91 14.54 -4.74
CA GLY A 224 -12.04 15.86 -5.33
C GLY A 224 -12.44 15.71 -6.80
N SER A 225 -13.21 16.67 -7.34
CA SER A 225 -13.42 16.70 -8.77
C SER A 225 -12.05 16.81 -9.41
N VAL A 226 -11.72 15.83 -10.24
CA VAL A 226 -10.77 16.13 -11.30
C VAL A 226 -11.42 17.28 -12.05
N PRO A 227 -10.84 18.50 -12.12
CA PRO A 227 -11.47 19.57 -12.85
C PRO A 227 -11.75 19.03 -14.25
N VAL A 228 -13.02 18.98 -14.57
CA VAL A 228 -13.46 18.69 -15.93
C VAL A 228 -12.70 19.68 -16.78
N CYS A 229 -11.92 19.21 -17.74
CA CYS A 229 -11.41 20.05 -18.81
C CYS A 229 -12.61 20.65 -19.57
N LYS A 230 -13.26 21.64 -18.96
CA LYS A 230 -14.16 22.56 -19.65
C LYS A 230 -13.30 23.57 -20.40
N ASN A 231 -12.32 23.09 -21.17
CA ASN A 231 -11.69 23.88 -22.18
C ASN A 231 -12.64 23.84 -23.38
N GLU A 232 -13.48 24.85 -23.46
CA GLU A 232 -14.11 25.22 -24.74
C GLU A 232 -13.05 25.35 -25.85
N GLU A 233 -11.80 25.62 -25.51
CA GLU A 233 -10.63 25.61 -26.41
C GLU A 233 -10.36 24.24 -27.03
N CYS A 234 -10.60 23.14 -26.33
CA CYS A 234 -10.39 21.79 -26.91
C CYS A 234 -11.58 21.29 -27.75
N ARG A 235 -12.77 21.84 -27.56
CA ARG A 235 -13.97 21.45 -28.36
C ARG A 235 -14.04 22.09 -29.74
N ASN A 236 -13.30 23.18 -29.97
CA ASN A 236 -13.34 23.92 -31.23
C ASN A 236 -12.28 23.51 -32.24
N VAL A 237 -11.38 22.57 -31.91
CA VAL A 237 -10.42 22.02 -32.88
C VAL A 237 -11.06 20.84 -33.60
N GLY A 238 -11.43 21.01 -34.83
CA GLY A 238 -11.93 19.92 -35.68
C GLY A 238 -10.89 18.79 -35.73
N ILE A 239 -11.34 17.52 -35.69
CA ILE A 239 -10.53 16.29 -35.65
C ILE A 239 -9.41 16.25 -36.72
N LYS A 240 -9.46 17.09 -37.75
CA LYS A 240 -8.47 17.13 -38.82
C LYS A 240 -7.18 17.86 -38.49
N ASP A 241 -7.16 18.75 -37.50
CA ASP A 241 -6.03 19.60 -37.12
C ASP A 241 -5.64 19.50 -35.64
N PHE A 242 -5.90 18.36 -35.00
CA PHE A 242 -5.58 18.14 -33.58
C PHE A 242 -4.08 18.14 -33.35
N SER A 243 -3.60 19.07 -32.53
CA SER A 243 -2.23 19.08 -31.99
C SER A 243 -2.27 18.81 -30.51
N ILE A 244 -1.59 17.74 -30.06
CA ILE A 244 -1.47 17.40 -28.64
C ILE A 244 -0.76 18.49 -27.83
N SER A 245 0.06 19.33 -28.48
CA SER A 245 0.74 20.47 -27.84
C SER A 245 -0.23 21.57 -27.38
N ASP A 246 -1.39 21.67 -28.01
CA ASP A 246 -2.41 22.66 -27.70
C ASP A 246 -3.38 22.15 -26.62
N CYS A 247 -3.38 20.83 -26.37
CA CYS A 247 -4.17 20.21 -25.33
C CYS A 247 -3.42 20.28 -23.99
N LYS A 248 -4.07 20.85 -22.98
CA LYS A 248 -3.50 21.00 -21.65
C LYS A 248 -4.45 20.42 -20.59
N TYR A 249 -3.86 19.77 -19.60
CA TYR A 249 -4.57 19.38 -18.39
C TYR A 249 -4.04 20.23 -17.22
N LYS A 250 -4.91 21.03 -16.59
CA LYS A 250 -4.56 21.96 -15.51
C LYS A 250 -3.31 22.80 -15.80
N GLY A 251 -3.24 23.33 -17.01
CA GLY A 251 -2.15 24.20 -17.48
C GLY A 251 -0.89 23.47 -17.98
N VAL A 252 -0.78 22.15 -17.77
CA VAL A 252 0.35 21.34 -18.24
C VAL A 252 0.03 20.71 -19.59
N PRO A 253 0.94 20.79 -20.60
CA PRO A 253 0.72 20.16 -21.90
C PRO A 253 0.48 18.66 -21.80
N MET A 254 -0.54 18.16 -22.49
CA MET A 254 -0.90 16.73 -22.48
C MET A 254 0.24 15.84 -22.97
N GLN A 255 1.02 16.29 -23.95
CA GLN A 255 2.22 15.56 -24.40
C GLN A 255 3.20 15.29 -23.26
N LYS A 256 3.47 16.29 -22.40
CA LYS A 256 4.36 16.13 -21.25
C LYS A 256 3.84 15.10 -20.26
N ILE A 257 2.53 15.04 -20.05
CA ILE A 257 1.90 14.05 -19.17
C ILE A 257 2.03 12.65 -19.75
N VAL A 258 1.78 12.50 -21.05
CA VAL A 258 1.93 11.22 -21.74
C VAL A 258 3.40 10.77 -21.77
N ASP A 259 4.35 11.67 -22.00
CA ASP A 259 5.78 11.36 -21.95
C ASP A 259 6.21 10.87 -20.55
N CYS A 260 5.74 11.52 -19.49
CA CYS A 260 5.96 11.05 -18.11
C CYS A 260 5.30 9.70 -17.85
N TRP A 261 4.11 9.44 -18.41
CA TRP A 261 3.42 8.17 -18.26
C TRP A 261 4.14 7.02 -18.98
N VAL A 262 4.68 7.26 -20.18
CA VAL A 262 5.45 6.29 -20.97
C VAL A 262 6.82 6.03 -20.34
N GLY A 263 7.46 7.06 -19.80
CA GLY A 263 8.81 6.99 -19.23
C GLY A 263 9.91 6.98 -20.31
N GLN A 264 11.10 6.52 -19.92
CA GLN A 264 12.30 6.60 -20.78
C GLN A 264 12.35 5.58 -21.91
N GLN A 265 11.50 4.53 -21.88
CA GLN A 265 11.51 3.46 -22.88
C GLN A 265 10.19 3.40 -23.62
N LEU A 266 10.23 3.57 -24.93
CA LEU A 266 9.06 3.37 -25.79
C LEU A 266 8.64 1.88 -25.82
N PRO A 267 7.34 1.59 -25.98
CA PRO A 267 6.85 0.23 -26.05
C PRO A 267 7.47 -0.58 -27.21
N GLU A 268 7.96 -1.77 -26.90
CA GLU A 268 8.58 -2.66 -27.89
C GLU A 268 7.57 -3.35 -28.80
N ALA A 269 8.03 -3.88 -29.93
CA ALA A 269 7.20 -4.72 -30.80
C ALA A 269 6.63 -5.92 -30.04
N GLY A 270 5.31 -6.02 -29.95
CA GLY A 270 4.59 -7.05 -29.17
C GLY A 270 3.85 -6.50 -27.94
N THR A 271 4.31 -5.42 -27.34
CA THR A 271 3.65 -4.79 -26.18
C THR A 271 2.86 -3.53 -26.55
N ARG A 272 3.08 -2.95 -27.74
CA ARG A 272 2.51 -1.66 -28.18
C ARG A 272 0.97 -1.60 -28.06
N HIS A 273 0.25 -2.66 -28.47
CA HIS A 273 -1.21 -2.69 -28.35
C HIS A 273 -1.66 -2.66 -26.88
N LYS A 274 -1.03 -3.46 -26.02
CA LYS A 274 -1.32 -3.48 -24.58
C LYS A 274 -1.08 -2.11 -23.96
N THR A 275 0.03 -1.47 -24.29
CA THR A 275 0.36 -0.12 -23.78
C THR A 275 -0.62 0.93 -24.28
N SER A 276 -1.08 0.84 -25.55
CA SER A 276 -2.10 1.76 -26.09
C SER A 276 -3.45 1.59 -25.38
N LEU A 277 -3.84 0.35 -25.10
CA LEU A 277 -5.07 0.03 -24.36
C LEU A 277 -5.01 0.55 -22.92
N GLU A 278 -3.88 0.35 -22.24
CA GLU A 278 -3.63 0.82 -20.90
C GLU A 278 -3.57 2.35 -20.81
N LEU A 279 -2.89 3.00 -21.75
CA LEU A 279 -2.89 4.46 -21.81
C LEU A 279 -4.29 5.03 -22.06
N ALA A 280 -5.08 4.40 -22.94
CA ALA A 280 -6.47 4.83 -23.19
C ALA A 280 -7.33 4.72 -21.93
N ASP A 281 -7.21 3.64 -21.20
CA ASP A 281 -7.90 3.42 -19.93
C ASP A 281 -7.49 4.44 -18.87
N HIS A 282 -6.20 4.76 -18.78
CA HIS A 282 -5.70 5.75 -17.83
C HIS A 282 -6.04 7.19 -18.24
N LEU A 283 -6.11 7.50 -19.52
CA LEU A 283 -6.50 8.82 -20.02
C LEU A 283 -7.97 9.16 -19.71
N ARG A 284 -8.84 8.15 -19.48
CA ARG A 284 -10.24 8.40 -19.12
C ARG A 284 -10.40 9.32 -17.91
N TYR A 285 -9.48 9.22 -16.95
CA TYR A 285 -9.49 9.96 -15.68
C TYR A 285 -9.10 11.45 -15.84
N ILE A 286 -8.49 11.81 -16.95
CA ILE A 286 -8.06 13.19 -17.23
C ILE A 286 -8.68 13.78 -18.51
N CYS A 287 -9.42 12.94 -19.25
CA CYS A 287 -10.13 13.32 -20.47
C CYS A 287 -11.65 13.09 -20.35
N ASP A 288 -12.18 12.95 -19.15
CA ASP A 288 -13.61 12.74 -18.86
C ASP A 288 -14.26 11.61 -19.68
N SER A 289 -13.51 10.53 -19.91
CA SER A 289 -13.93 9.42 -20.77
C SER A 289 -14.33 9.86 -22.20
N ASP A 290 -13.87 11.01 -22.66
CA ASP A 290 -14.10 11.49 -24.05
C ASP A 290 -13.33 10.61 -25.05
N ALA A 291 -14.03 9.69 -25.67
CA ALA A 291 -13.45 8.73 -26.60
C ALA A 291 -12.74 9.39 -27.78
N ALA A 292 -13.25 10.54 -28.28
CA ALA A 292 -12.68 11.23 -29.42
C ALA A 292 -11.36 11.91 -29.04
N LEU A 293 -11.30 12.54 -27.86
CA LEU A 293 -10.09 13.17 -27.33
C LEU A 293 -9.02 12.11 -27.03
N ILE A 294 -9.39 11.03 -26.38
CA ILE A 294 -8.46 9.92 -26.06
C ILE A 294 -7.90 9.29 -27.35
N GLU A 295 -8.75 9.07 -28.36
CA GLU A 295 -8.31 8.57 -29.67
C GLU A 295 -7.35 9.55 -30.35
N ALA A 296 -7.64 10.85 -30.32
CA ALA A 296 -6.77 11.86 -30.88
C ALA A 296 -5.38 11.88 -30.20
N ILE A 297 -5.34 11.81 -28.85
CA ILE A 297 -4.09 11.74 -28.08
C ILE A 297 -3.31 10.47 -28.42
N LEU A 298 -3.96 9.30 -28.47
CA LEU A 298 -3.31 8.05 -28.87
C LEU A 298 -2.69 8.10 -30.25
N ARG A 299 -3.40 8.70 -31.23
CA ARG A 299 -2.93 8.81 -32.62
C ARG A 299 -1.66 9.67 -32.75
N THR A 300 -1.37 10.55 -31.79
CA THR A 300 -0.11 11.31 -31.80
C THR A 300 1.10 10.50 -31.33
N GLN A 301 0.89 9.30 -30.78
CA GLN A 301 1.97 8.51 -30.22
C GLN A 301 2.68 7.69 -31.31
N PRO A 302 4.03 7.75 -31.39
CA PRO A 302 4.80 7.09 -32.47
C PRO A 302 4.56 5.59 -32.56
N TRP A 303 4.41 4.90 -31.42
CA TRP A 303 4.19 3.45 -31.41
C TRP A 303 2.77 3.06 -31.84
N VAL A 304 1.78 3.95 -31.64
CA VAL A 304 0.42 3.75 -32.13
C VAL A 304 0.38 3.90 -33.65
N ASP A 305 1.05 4.90 -34.20
CA ASP A 305 1.18 5.07 -35.63
C ASP A 305 1.88 3.85 -36.28
N ALA A 306 2.90 3.30 -35.60
CA ALA A 306 3.57 2.10 -36.06
C ALA A 306 2.63 0.88 -36.13
N ILE A 307 1.81 0.61 -35.09
CA ILE A 307 0.88 -0.55 -35.13
C ILE A 307 -0.28 -0.34 -36.12
N VAL A 308 -0.72 0.90 -36.33
CA VAL A 308 -1.69 1.22 -37.39
C VAL A 308 -1.12 0.88 -38.77
N LYS A 309 0.13 1.27 -39.06
CA LYS A 309 0.78 0.97 -40.32
C LYS A 309 1.10 -0.51 -40.52
N GLU A 310 1.58 -1.17 -39.45
CA GLU A 310 2.01 -2.57 -39.52
C GLU A 310 0.86 -3.59 -39.57
N ARG A 311 -0.23 -3.32 -38.85
CA ARG A 311 -1.31 -4.28 -38.60
C ARG A 311 -2.70 -3.77 -38.95
N GLY A 312 -2.86 -2.52 -39.37
CA GLY A 312 -4.17 -1.89 -39.62
C GLY A 312 -5.00 -1.76 -38.33
N GLU A 313 -4.34 -1.50 -37.20
CA GLU A 313 -4.99 -1.33 -35.89
C GLU A 313 -6.08 -0.27 -35.94
N ASN A 314 -7.26 -0.57 -35.40
CA ASN A 314 -8.34 0.39 -35.24
C ASN A 314 -8.26 1.06 -33.86
N VAL A 315 -7.62 2.24 -33.80
CA VAL A 315 -7.41 2.99 -32.56
C VAL A 315 -8.73 3.32 -31.87
N GLY A 316 -9.77 3.70 -32.63
CA GLY A 316 -11.08 3.95 -32.08
C GLY A 316 -11.72 2.73 -31.39
N GLN A 317 -11.42 1.51 -31.90
CA GLN A 317 -11.86 0.29 -31.24
C GLN A 317 -11.04 0.00 -29.96
N THR A 318 -9.74 0.30 -29.97
CA THR A 318 -8.89 0.19 -28.79
C THR A 318 -9.39 1.09 -27.67
N VAL A 319 -9.77 2.34 -28.00
CA VAL A 319 -10.36 3.29 -27.03
C VAL A 319 -11.71 2.77 -26.50
N LYS A 320 -12.61 2.31 -27.39
CA LYS A 320 -13.89 1.73 -26.94
C LYS A 320 -13.71 0.53 -26.03
N SER A 321 -12.72 -0.31 -26.32
CA SER A 321 -12.39 -1.46 -25.47
C SER A 321 -11.86 -1.02 -24.10
N ALA A 322 -11.01 0.00 -24.05
CA ALA A 322 -10.51 0.57 -22.81
C ALA A 322 -11.64 1.18 -21.96
N LEU A 323 -12.52 1.97 -22.58
CA LEU A 323 -13.66 2.59 -21.90
C LEU A 323 -14.76 1.58 -21.49
N ALA A 324 -14.76 0.39 -22.04
CA ALA A 324 -15.66 -0.69 -21.61
C ALA A 324 -15.18 -1.41 -20.34
N PHE A 325 -13.94 -1.23 -19.92
CA PHE A 325 -13.49 -1.73 -18.62
C PHE A 325 -14.27 -1.03 -17.49
N LYS A 326 -14.47 -1.76 -16.39
CA LYS A 326 -15.07 -1.17 -15.19
C LYS A 326 -14.22 0.01 -14.73
N GLU A 327 -14.82 1.17 -14.65
CA GLU A 327 -14.17 2.34 -14.14
C GLU A 327 -13.84 2.14 -12.65
N GLU A 328 -12.56 2.25 -12.30
CA GLU A 328 -12.15 2.20 -10.91
C GLU A 328 -12.50 3.52 -10.21
N LYS A 329 -12.80 3.45 -8.93
CA LYS A 329 -13.14 4.63 -8.13
C LYS A 329 -11.97 5.61 -7.99
N ARG A 330 -10.74 5.18 -8.30
CA ARG A 330 -9.52 5.96 -8.19
C ARG A 330 -8.76 5.98 -9.51
N MET A 331 -8.14 7.12 -9.77
CA MET A 331 -7.18 7.25 -10.86
C MET A 331 -6.02 6.27 -10.66
N PRO A 332 -5.64 5.49 -11.70
CA PRO A 332 -4.51 4.58 -11.62
C PRO A 332 -3.23 5.29 -11.18
N ARG A 333 -2.47 4.67 -10.27
CA ARG A 333 -1.24 5.28 -9.70
C ARG A 333 -0.24 5.70 -10.76
N ARG A 334 -0.13 4.98 -11.86
CA ARG A 334 0.75 5.34 -12.99
C ARG A 334 0.38 6.67 -13.62
N MET A 335 -0.91 6.94 -13.84
CA MET A 335 -1.39 8.24 -14.33
C MET A 335 -1.16 9.33 -13.28
N TYR A 336 -1.43 9.03 -12.03
CA TYR A 336 -1.19 9.91 -10.92
C TYR A 336 0.30 10.35 -10.82
N HIS A 337 1.25 9.41 -10.96
CA HIS A 337 2.68 9.74 -11.00
C HIS A 337 3.06 10.52 -12.26
N ALA A 338 2.48 10.17 -13.40
CA ALA A 338 2.71 10.91 -14.63
C ALA A 338 2.30 12.39 -14.52
N LEU A 339 1.14 12.67 -13.91
CA LEU A 339 0.68 14.03 -13.65
C LEU A 339 1.61 14.81 -12.72
N ARG A 340 2.07 14.16 -11.67
CA ARG A 340 3.05 14.71 -10.74
C ARG A 340 4.37 15.04 -11.43
N ASP A 341 4.94 14.08 -12.15
CA ASP A 341 6.25 14.22 -12.80
C ASP A 341 6.18 15.23 -13.97
N ALA A 342 5.01 15.38 -14.55
CA ALA A 342 4.71 16.43 -15.50
C ALA A 342 4.58 17.83 -14.86
N GLY A 343 4.46 17.93 -13.53
CA GLY A 343 4.36 19.21 -12.81
C GLY A 343 2.95 19.78 -12.75
N VAL A 344 1.93 18.92 -12.69
CA VAL A 344 0.57 19.36 -12.36
C VAL A 344 0.51 19.68 -10.87
N ASP A 345 0.30 20.96 -10.51
CA ASP A 345 0.46 21.48 -9.15
C ASP A 345 -0.31 20.71 -8.07
N GLU A 346 -1.52 20.23 -8.36
CA GLU A 346 -2.30 19.42 -7.42
C GLU A 346 -1.63 18.09 -7.07
N PHE A 347 -0.74 17.60 -7.93
CA PHE A 347 0.01 16.37 -7.75
C PHE A 347 1.45 16.63 -7.30
N ALA A 348 1.94 17.86 -7.37
CA ALA A 348 3.30 18.23 -6.97
C ALA A 348 3.55 18.01 -5.46
N GLY A 349 2.54 18.20 -4.63
CA GLY A 349 2.61 17.91 -3.17
C GLY A 349 2.52 16.43 -2.82
N LEU A 350 2.16 15.57 -3.79
CA LEU A 350 2.03 14.14 -3.64
C LEU A 350 3.24 13.40 -4.26
N GLY A 351 4.15 14.17 -4.84
CA GLY A 351 5.43 13.71 -5.35
C GLY A 351 6.30 13.19 -4.25
N THR A 352 6.87 11.99 -4.46
CA THR A 352 7.70 11.25 -3.52
C THR A 352 7.47 11.76 -2.12
N ARG A 353 6.46 11.23 -1.43
CA ARG A 353 6.25 11.50 -0.01
C ARG A 353 7.64 11.31 0.56
N ARG A 354 8.36 12.41 0.76
CA ARG A 354 9.68 12.34 1.38
C ARG A 354 9.40 11.63 2.66
N LEU A 355 9.89 10.40 2.73
CA LEU A 355 9.65 9.58 3.91
C LEU A 355 9.99 10.46 5.11
N PRO A 356 9.20 10.49 6.17
CA PRO A 356 9.33 11.46 7.25
C PRO A 356 10.49 11.08 8.19
N TYR A 357 11.70 11.02 7.62
CA TYR A 357 12.91 10.57 8.32
C TYR A 357 13.19 11.38 9.58
N ASP A 358 13.01 12.71 9.53
CA ASP A 358 13.22 13.60 10.67
C ASP A 358 12.27 13.27 11.82
N ASP A 359 10.99 12.99 11.53
CA ASP A 359 10.01 12.61 12.54
C ASP A 359 10.30 11.23 13.12
N TRP A 360 10.61 10.25 12.26
CA TRP A 360 11.00 8.92 12.72
C TRP A 360 12.24 8.96 13.62
N ALA A 361 13.27 9.72 13.22
CA ALA A 361 14.48 9.90 14.00
C ALA A 361 14.21 10.57 15.35
N ARG A 362 13.42 11.63 15.36
CA ARG A 362 13.03 12.36 16.57
C ARG A 362 12.29 11.46 17.55
N ARG A 363 11.31 10.70 17.07
CA ARG A 363 10.51 9.77 17.89
C ARG A 363 11.37 8.62 18.40
N LEU A 364 12.21 8.02 17.55
CA LEU A 364 13.09 6.92 17.94
C LEU A 364 14.08 7.33 19.04
N ASN A 365 14.65 8.55 18.94
CA ASN A 365 15.59 9.07 19.94
C ASN A 365 14.96 9.35 21.31
N GLN A 366 13.62 9.37 21.40
CA GLN A 366 12.89 9.56 22.67
C GLN A 366 12.54 8.25 23.38
N LEU A 367 12.82 7.11 22.75
CA LEU A 367 12.46 5.80 23.26
C LEU A 367 13.66 5.10 23.90
N PRO A 368 13.45 4.29 24.95
CA PRO A 368 14.48 3.39 25.44
C PRO A 368 14.68 2.27 24.42
N LEU A 369 15.88 2.16 23.86
CA LEU A 369 16.15 1.25 22.75
C LEU A 369 16.80 -0.08 23.20
N GLY A 370 17.24 -0.17 24.45
CA GLY A 370 17.82 -1.40 25.00
C GLY A 370 19.03 -1.89 24.20
N CYS A 371 18.96 -3.11 23.69
CA CYS A 371 20.04 -3.69 22.88
C CYS A 371 20.27 -2.96 21.53
N TYR A 372 19.31 -2.21 21.04
CA TYR A 372 19.48 -1.41 19.82
C TYR A 372 20.34 -0.17 20.04
N GLU A 373 20.36 0.39 21.25
CA GLU A 373 21.12 1.62 21.52
C GLU A 373 22.62 1.49 21.14
N PRO A 374 23.36 0.47 21.58
CA PRO A 374 24.74 0.28 21.12
C PRO A 374 24.83 -0.08 19.64
N ALA A 375 23.84 -0.80 19.07
CA ALA A 375 23.82 -1.14 17.65
C ALA A 375 23.71 0.09 16.75
N LEU A 376 23.10 1.16 17.23
CA LEU A 376 23.01 2.45 16.54
C LEU A 376 24.21 3.38 16.78
N GLY A 377 25.12 3.03 17.69
CA GLY A 377 26.27 3.85 18.09
C GLY A 377 27.29 4.16 16.98
N TYR A 378 27.22 3.47 15.84
CA TYR A 378 28.05 3.73 14.66
C TYR A 378 27.30 4.47 13.55
N ILE A 379 26.07 4.91 13.81
CA ILE A 379 25.23 5.68 12.87
C ILE A 379 25.32 7.16 13.24
N ASP A 380 25.96 7.95 12.40
CA ASP A 380 26.15 9.39 12.62
C ASP A 380 24.93 10.25 12.17
N ASN A 381 24.07 9.71 11.32
CA ASN A 381 22.88 10.39 10.85
C ASN A 381 21.62 9.72 11.45
N ASP A 382 20.91 10.47 12.27
CA ASP A 382 19.71 9.99 12.97
C ASP A 382 18.62 9.47 12.03
N GLU A 383 18.49 10.08 10.84
CA GLU A 383 17.52 9.65 9.81
C GLU A 383 17.70 8.19 9.36
N ILE A 384 18.89 7.64 9.54
CA ILE A 384 19.24 6.26 9.15
C ILE A 384 18.98 5.26 10.29
N LYS A 385 18.84 5.73 11.52
CA LYS A 385 18.67 4.87 12.70
C LYS A 385 17.55 3.84 12.60
N PRO A 386 16.35 4.14 12.02
CA PRO A 386 15.32 3.11 11.84
C PRO A 386 15.80 1.93 10.99
N GLY A 387 16.58 2.19 9.95
CA GLY A 387 17.23 1.13 9.16
C GLY A 387 18.25 0.32 9.96
N GLY A 388 18.95 0.99 10.87
CA GLY A 388 19.87 0.35 11.83
C GLY A 388 19.16 -0.56 12.83
N VAL A 389 17.94 -0.22 13.25
CA VAL A 389 17.08 -1.08 14.07
C VAL A 389 16.69 -2.33 13.29
N ILE A 390 16.22 -2.18 12.05
CA ILE A 390 15.77 -3.29 11.21
C ILE A 390 16.90 -4.30 10.96
N THR A 391 18.13 -3.84 10.68
CA THR A 391 19.27 -4.75 10.50
C THR A 391 19.69 -5.42 11.80
N ALA A 392 19.75 -4.67 12.90
CA ALA A 392 20.10 -5.23 14.20
C ALA A 392 19.05 -6.23 14.71
N ALA A 393 17.75 -5.99 14.44
CA ALA A 393 16.67 -6.92 14.75
C ALA A 393 16.90 -8.28 14.09
N GLY A 394 17.15 -8.30 12.77
CA GLY A 394 17.40 -9.56 12.07
C GLY A 394 18.60 -10.35 12.62
N MET A 395 19.60 -9.64 13.17
CA MET A 395 20.75 -10.25 13.84
C MET A 395 20.39 -10.80 15.22
N TYR A 396 19.80 -9.97 16.09
CA TYR A 396 19.41 -10.38 17.45
C TYR A 396 18.33 -11.47 17.44
N ASP A 397 17.36 -11.42 16.54
CA ASP A 397 16.34 -12.46 16.39
C ASP A 397 16.95 -13.79 15.96
N SER A 398 17.99 -13.77 15.14
CA SER A 398 18.73 -14.98 14.79
C SER A 398 19.44 -15.60 15.99
N LEU A 399 19.88 -14.79 16.96
CA LEU A 399 20.44 -15.26 18.23
C LEU A 399 19.34 -15.78 19.17
N MET A 400 18.19 -15.09 19.22
CA MET A 400 17.01 -15.52 20.01
C MET A 400 16.30 -16.74 19.41
N THR A 401 17.00 -17.54 18.64
CA THR A 401 16.47 -18.71 17.92
C THR A 401 15.74 -19.73 18.77
N LYS A 402 16.01 -19.78 20.09
CA LYS A 402 15.38 -20.68 21.05
C LYS A 402 14.10 -20.08 21.69
N CYS A 403 13.72 -18.85 21.29
CA CYS A 403 12.56 -18.14 21.79
C CYS A 403 11.39 -18.19 20.81
N TRP A 404 10.21 -18.12 21.36
CA TRP A 404 8.95 -18.02 20.61
C TRP A 404 7.91 -17.25 21.45
N TYR A 405 6.82 -16.84 20.83
CA TYR A 405 5.72 -16.15 21.49
C TYR A 405 4.38 -16.61 20.92
N GLN A 406 3.29 -16.35 21.62
CA GLN A 406 1.94 -16.57 21.10
C GLN A 406 1.56 -15.40 20.21
N ASP A 407 1.22 -15.69 18.94
CA ASP A 407 0.74 -14.68 17.99
C ASP A 407 -0.72 -14.25 18.27
N PHE A 408 -1.30 -13.48 17.39
CA PHE A 408 -2.68 -12.97 17.54
C PHE A 408 -3.75 -14.07 17.35
N GLU A 409 -3.42 -15.19 16.74
CA GLU A 409 -4.28 -16.36 16.58
C GLU A 409 -4.08 -17.38 17.73
N GLY A 410 -3.10 -17.16 18.60
CA GLY A 410 -2.76 -18.03 19.70
C GLY A 410 -1.85 -19.19 19.34
N TYR A 411 -1.14 -19.10 18.19
CA TYR A 411 -0.14 -20.08 17.79
C TYR A 411 1.28 -19.67 18.20
N PRO A 412 2.16 -20.67 18.48
CA PRO A 412 3.58 -20.38 18.71
C PRO A 412 4.25 -19.81 17.46
N HIS A 413 4.75 -18.59 17.52
CA HIS A 413 5.44 -17.92 16.43
C HIS A 413 6.92 -17.68 16.77
N ARG A 414 7.79 -17.87 15.78
CA ARG A 414 9.26 -17.66 15.89
C ARG A 414 9.65 -16.27 15.40
N LEU A 415 10.86 -15.83 15.71
CA LEU A 415 11.37 -14.53 15.31
C LEU A 415 12.02 -14.62 13.92
N ASN A 416 11.23 -14.49 12.88
CA ASN A 416 11.65 -14.64 11.49
C ASN A 416 11.80 -13.27 10.83
N VAL A 417 13.00 -12.95 10.30
CA VAL A 417 13.30 -11.64 9.71
C VAL A 417 14.03 -11.76 8.38
N LEU A 418 13.50 -11.11 7.36
CA LEU A 418 14.14 -10.88 6.07
C LEU A 418 14.38 -9.38 5.92
N ALA A 419 15.42 -8.85 6.53
CA ALA A 419 15.73 -7.42 6.59
C ALA A 419 16.47 -6.94 5.34
N MET A 420 15.98 -5.84 4.73
CA MET A 420 16.63 -5.23 3.57
C MET A 420 16.72 -3.71 3.68
N VAL A 421 17.95 -3.19 3.71
CA VAL A 421 18.21 -1.75 3.69
C VAL A 421 18.65 -1.31 2.30
N ILE A 422 17.82 -0.49 1.66
CA ILE A 422 17.96 -0.08 0.26
C ILE A 422 18.40 1.37 0.19
N GLY A 423 19.48 1.63 -0.53
CA GLY A 423 19.99 2.99 -0.70
C GLY A 423 20.98 3.10 -1.84
N GLY A 424 21.21 4.31 -2.31
CA GLY A 424 22.15 4.59 -3.39
C GLY A 424 23.60 4.13 -3.10
N PRO A 425 24.47 4.14 -4.09
CA PRO A 425 25.89 3.91 -3.86
C PRO A 425 26.43 4.93 -2.83
N ALA A 426 27.34 4.50 -1.96
CA ALA A 426 27.96 5.34 -0.92
C ALA A 426 26.98 6.01 0.09
N SER A 427 25.72 5.56 0.18
CA SER A 427 24.69 6.12 1.07
C SER A 427 24.95 5.89 2.57
N GLY A 428 26.03 5.19 2.95
CA GLY A 428 26.35 5.03 4.36
C GLY A 428 25.91 3.71 4.99
N LYS A 429 25.56 2.70 4.20
CA LYS A 429 25.11 1.35 4.65
C LYS A 429 26.15 0.54 5.46
N GLY A 430 27.40 1.04 5.58
CA GLY A 430 28.49 0.34 6.29
C GLY A 430 28.25 0.09 7.79
N PHE A 431 27.25 0.73 8.40
CA PHE A 431 26.87 0.44 9.77
C PHE A 431 26.40 -1.02 9.95
N ALA A 432 25.69 -1.58 8.97
CA ALA A 432 25.20 -2.95 9.02
C ALA A 432 26.35 -3.98 9.05
N VAL A 433 27.47 -3.68 8.38
CA VAL A 433 28.69 -4.51 8.46
C VAL A 433 29.26 -4.51 9.87
N LYS A 434 29.24 -3.34 10.55
CA LYS A 434 29.71 -3.25 11.94
C LYS A 434 28.77 -3.95 12.93
N GLN A 435 27.48 -3.86 12.70
CA GLN A 435 26.50 -4.61 13.47
C GLN A 435 26.74 -6.13 13.31
N ASP A 436 26.89 -6.62 12.08
CA ASP A 436 27.16 -8.02 11.82
C ASP A 436 28.48 -8.49 12.48
N GLU A 437 29.55 -7.70 12.34
CA GLU A 437 30.86 -8.01 12.95
C GLU A 437 30.78 -8.23 14.46
N TYR A 438 29.98 -7.39 15.16
CA TYR A 438 29.97 -7.42 16.63
C TYR A 438 28.82 -8.21 17.25
N ILE A 439 27.64 -8.18 16.63
CA ILE A 439 26.47 -8.92 17.14
C ILE A 439 26.61 -10.41 16.82
N MET A 440 27.04 -10.75 15.59
CA MET A 440 27.08 -12.14 15.15
C MET A 440 28.38 -12.87 15.51
N GLU A 441 29.29 -12.21 16.20
CA GLU A 441 30.54 -12.86 16.70
C GLU A 441 30.22 -14.10 17.58
N VAL A 442 29.21 -14.00 18.45
CA VAL A 442 28.84 -15.12 19.35
C VAL A 442 28.38 -16.36 18.54
N MET A 443 27.63 -16.14 17.42
CA MET A 443 27.24 -17.23 16.54
C MET A 443 28.44 -17.81 15.79
N GLN A 444 29.35 -16.95 15.33
CA GLN A 444 30.56 -17.39 14.63
C GLN A 444 31.51 -18.16 15.57
N GLU A 445 31.65 -17.74 16.84
CA GLU A 445 32.38 -18.47 17.88
C GLU A 445 31.76 -19.86 18.12
N ALA A 446 30.43 -19.94 18.21
CA ALA A 446 29.73 -21.21 18.40
C ALA A 446 29.84 -22.15 17.16
N ASP A 447 29.92 -21.58 15.96
CA ASP A 447 30.11 -22.33 14.71
C ASP A 447 31.56 -22.80 14.47
N ALA A 448 32.56 -22.24 15.14
CA ALA A 448 33.94 -22.46 14.84
C ALA A 448 34.36 -23.96 14.91
N PRO A 449 33.93 -24.76 15.92
CA PRO A 449 34.23 -26.20 15.95
C PRO A 449 33.68 -26.95 14.74
N GLY A 450 32.43 -26.69 14.38
CA GLY A 450 31.77 -27.32 13.22
C GLY A 450 32.48 -26.97 11.90
N ARG A 451 32.92 -25.74 11.74
CA ARG A 451 33.67 -25.29 10.56
C ARG A 451 35.04 -25.94 10.47
N GLU A 452 35.71 -26.13 11.59
CA GLU A 452 36.99 -26.81 11.60
C GLU A 452 36.83 -28.28 11.19
N LEU A 453 35.83 -28.96 11.68
CA LEU A 453 35.50 -30.34 11.26
C LEU A 453 35.09 -30.41 9.76
N GLU A 454 34.34 -29.46 9.25
CA GLU A 454 34.04 -29.37 7.81
C GLU A 454 35.33 -29.20 6.98
N LYS A 455 36.28 -28.41 7.48
CA LYS A 455 37.58 -28.19 6.83
C LYS A 455 38.42 -29.48 6.82
N GLN A 456 38.56 -30.14 7.96
CA GLN A 456 39.31 -31.41 8.10
C GLN A 456 38.70 -32.51 7.21
N TYR A 457 37.36 -32.56 7.12
CA TYR A 457 36.67 -33.48 6.21
C TYR A 457 37.04 -33.23 4.74
N LYS A 458 37.07 -31.96 4.30
CA LYS A 458 37.46 -31.59 2.93
C LYS A 458 38.93 -31.91 2.63
N GLU A 459 39.82 -31.63 3.56
CA GLU A 459 41.23 -31.95 3.46
C GLU A 459 41.42 -33.47 3.32
N GLY A 460 40.78 -34.27 4.18
CA GLY A 460 40.82 -35.71 4.10
C GLY A 460 40.24 -36.29 2.80
N LEU A 461 39.25 -35.65 2.20
CA LEU A 461 38.73 -36.03 0.84
C LEU A 461 39.77 -35.74 -0.23
N THR A 462 40.43 -34.57 -0.20
CA THR A 462 41.48 -34.20 -1.18
C THR A 462 42.72 -35.11 -1.08
N GLU A 463 43.14 -35.42 0.14
CA GLU A 463 44.24 -36.37 0.34
C GLU A 463 43.98 -37.78 -0.20
N ARG A 464 42.71 -38.23 -0.09
CA ARG A 464 42.29 -39.53 -0.65
C ARG A 464 42.22 -39.52 -2.17
N GLU A 465 41.79 -38.43 -2.79
CA GLU A 465 41.76 -38.26 -4.24
C GLU A 465 43.18 -38.25 -4.83
N THR A 466 44.13 -37.70 -4.10
CA THR A 466 45.53 -37.62 -4.53
C THR A 466 46.34 -38.87 -4.24
N SER A 467 45.99 -39.70 -3.25
CA SER A 467 46.67 -40.92 -2.95
C SER A 467 46.22 -42.12 -3.84
N GLN A 468 47.07 -42.57 -4.76
CA GLN A 468 46.85 -43.72 -5.67
C GLN A 468 46.87 -45.10 -4.98
N LYS A 469 46.87 -45.20 -3.66
CA LYS A 469 46.90 -46.48 -2.96
C LYS A 469 45.50 -46.92 -2.55
N GLU A 470 45.08 -48.08 -3.02
CA GLU A 470 43.92 -48.87 -2.55
C GLU A 470 44.07 -49.26 -1.05
N GLN A 471 43.92 -48.33 -0.14
CA GLN A 471 43.66 -48.67 1.25
C GLN A 471 42.14 -48.76 1.47
N LYS A 472 41.70 -49.82 2.17
CA LYS A 472 40.33 -50.09 2.59
C LYS A 472 39.68 -48.80 3.08
N LYS A 473 38.67 -48.40 2.36
CA LYS A 473 37.89 -47.17 2.58
C LYS A 473 37.03 -47.31 3.80
N ASP A 474 37.49 -47.00 4.99
CA ASP A 474 36.60 -46.54 6.01
C ASP A 474 36.01 -45.20 5.49
N ALA A 475 34.72 -45.18 5.26
CA ALA A 475 34.07 -43.96 4.73
C ALA A 475 34.25 -42.82 5.72
N LEU A 476 34.93 -41.74 5.29
CA LEU A 476 35.00 -40.53 6.11
C LEU A 476 33.56 -40.12 6.40
N LYS A 477 33.18 -40.16 7.68
CA LYS A 477 31.87 -39.65 8.09
C LYS A 477 31.89 -38.13 7.94
N ARG A 478 30.87 -37.66 7.26
CA ARG A 478 30.66 -36.22 7.09
C ARG A 478 30.28 -35.60 8.45
N PRO A 479 30.83 -34.42 8.81
CA PRO A 479 30.46 -33.74 10.04
C PRO A 479 28.96 -33.40 10.08
N THR A 480 28.36 -33.57 11.25
CA THR A 480 26.96 -33.25 11.55
C THR A 480 26.81 -32.09 12.53
N GLU A 481 27.94 -31.46 12.89
CA GLU A 481 27.98 -30.33 13.80
C GLU A 481 27.23 -29.15 13.23
N MET A 482 26.61 -28.40 14.13
CA MET A 482 25.81 -27.22 13.80
C MET A 482 26.72 -26.09 13.29
N VAL A 483 26.35 -25.53 12.14
CA VAL A 483 26.93 -24.28 11.59
C VAL A 483 25.79 -23.41 11.10
N ARG A 484 25.51 -22.33 11.81
CA ARG A 484 24.35 -21.47 11.60
C ARG A 484 24.62 -20.24 10.75
N TYR A 485 25.80 -19.64 10.88
CA TYR A 485 26.19 -18.48 10.06
C TYR A 485 26.56 -18.96 8.65
N CYS A 486 25.76 -18.59 7.65
CA CYS A 486 25.96 -19.00 6.25
C CYS A 486 26.48 -17.83 5.40
N PRO A 487 27.72 -17.92 4.87
CA PRO A 487 28.17 -16.94 3.89
C PRO A 487 27.24 -16.84 2.67
N VAL A 488 27.17 -15.67 2.06
CA VAL A 488 26.28 -15.40 0.90
C VAL A 488 26.44 -16.42 -0.23
N LYS A 489 27.66 -16.89 -0.47
CA LYS A 489 27.97 -17.84 -1.54
C LYS A 489 27.77 -19.31 -1.13
N THR A 490 27.04 -19.59 -0.04
CA THR A 490 26.66 -20.95 0.32
C THR A 490 25.72 -21.54 -0.74
N SER A 491 26.03 -22.73 -1.25
CA SER A 491 25.16 -23.42 -2.22
C SER A 491 23.87 -23.93 -1.55
N ASN A 492 22.80 -24.10 -2.33
CA ASN A 492 21.50 -24.55 -1.81
C ASN A 492 21.61 -25.91 -1.09
N ASN A 493 22.35 -26.86 -1.65
CA ASN A 493 22.56 -28.16 -1.04
C ASN A 493 23.27 -28.08 0.32
N VAL A 494 24.24 -27.17 0.47
CA VAL A 494 24.89 -26.91 1.77
C VAL A 494 23.92 -26.21 2.73
N MET A 495 23.05 -25.31 2.24
CA MET A 495 22.01 -24.68 3.08
C MET A 495 21.07 -25.73 3.66
N TYR A 496 20.53 -26.66 2.85
CA TYR A 496 19.67 -27.74 3.33
C TYR A 496 20.37 -28.63 4.35
N ARG A 497 21.63 -28.94 4.11
CA ARG A 497 22.42 -29.73 5.08
C ARG A 497 22.57 -29.00 6.40
N ARG A 498 22.88 -27.72 6.39
CA ARG A 498 22.97 -26.91 7.60
C ARG A 498 21.65 -26.78 8.32
N MET A 499 20.52 -26.67 7.59
CA MET A 499 19.19 -26.72 8.19
C MET A 499 18.95 -28.05 8.91
N GLN A 500 19.33 -29.17 8.29
CA GLN A 500 19.23 -30.49 8.92
C GLN A 500 20.11 -30.64 10.17
N ASN A 501 21.35 -30.15 10.10
CA ASN A 501 22.29 -30.19 11.21
C ASN A 501 21.98 -29.15 12.33
N ALA A 502 21.23 -28.10 12.01
CA ALA A 502 20.82 -27.08 12.98
C ALA A 502 19.63 -27.55 13.82
N MET A 503 19.62 -28.79 14.26
CA MET A 503 18.58 -29.45 15.05
C MET A 503 19.15 -29.96 16.36
N VAL A 504 18.44 -29.73 17.44
CA VAL A 504 18.71 -30.30 18.75
C VAL A 504 17.52 -31.14 19.19
N THR A 505 17.75 -32.18 19.97
CA THR A 505 16.70 -32.98 20.57
C THR A 505 16.34 -32.38 21.92
N MET A 506 15.07 -32.03 22.09
CA MET A 506 14.56 -31.52 23.36
C MET A 506 14.43 -32.62 24.41
N PRO A 507 14.29 -32.29 25.72
CA PRO A 507 14.11 -33.29 26.78
C PRO A 507 12.91 -34.23 26.59
N ASP A 508 11.86 -33.79 25.89
CA ASP A 508 10.69 -34.59 25.53
C ASP A 508 10.89 -35.46 24.28
N GLY A 509 12.10 -35.44 23.69
CA GLY A 509 12.45 -36.20 22.50
C GLY A 509 12.06 -35.52 21.18
N SER A 510 11.41 -34.35 21.21
CA SER A 510 11.04 -33.62 20.00
C SER A 510 12.23 -32.91 19.34
N PRO A 511 12.25 -32.80 18.00
CA PRO A 511 13.29 -32.07 17.30
C PRO A 511 13.01 -30.56 17.39
N TYR A 512 14.03 -29.78 17.71
CA TYR A 512 13.94 -28.32 17.71
C TYR A 512 15.00 -27.74 16.77
N TYR A 513 14.57 -26.95 15.77
CA TYR A 513 15.46 -26.43 14.75
C TYR A 513 15.85 -24.99 15.05
N TYR A 514 17.12 -24.64 14.80
CA TYR A 514 17.67 -23.30 14.96
C TYR A 514 17.72 -22.56 13.64
N HIS A 515 17.59 -21.24 13.71
CA HIS A 515 17.72 -20.39 12.53
C HIS A 515 19.14 -20.43 11.96
N LEU A 516 19.22 -20.63 10.65
CA LEU A 516 20.39 -20.23 9.89
C LEU A 516 20.34 -18.72 9.66
N TYR A 517 21.50 -18.13 9.51
CA TYR A 517 21.60 -16.68 9.28
C TYR A 517 22.56 -16.38 8.13
N THR A 518 22.21 -15.37 7.31
CA THR A 518 23.10 -14.83 6.27
C THR A 518 23.12 -13.31 6.34
N PHE A 519 24.30 -12.73 6.29
CA PHE A 519 24.50 -11.31 6.06
C PHE A 519 25.01 -11.07 4.64
N ALA A 520 24.37 -10.17 3.90
CA ALA A 520 24.78 -9.73 2.58
C ALA A 520 24.98 -8.21 2.53
N SER A 521 26.22 -7.77 2.60
CA SER A 521 26.57 -6.36 2.46
C SER A 521 26.21 -5.78 1.09
N GLU A 522 26.04 -6.65 0.08
CA GLU A 522 25.59 -6.33 -1.26
C GLU A 522 24.52 -7.33 -1.71
N LEU A 523 23.27 -6.88 -1.78
CA LEU A 523 22.11 -7.69 -2.13
C LEU A 523 22.29 -8.47 -3.44
N LEU A 524 22.94 -7.87 -4.44
CA LEU A 524 23.20 -8.50 -5.73
C LEU A 524 24.07 -9.75 -5.62
N SER A 525 24.88 -9.87 -4.54
CA SER A 525 25.72 -11.06 -4.33
C SER A 525 24.93 -12.33 -4.06
N ILE A 526 23.71 -12.22 -3.50
CA ILE A 526 22.79 -13.34 -3.29
C ILE A 526 22.31 -13.88 -4.64
N VAL A 527 21.94 -12.98 -5.55
CA VAL A 527 21.47 -13.35 -6.92
C VAL A 527 22.56 -14.04 -7.73
N LYS A 528 23.82 -13.59 -7.54
CA LYS A 528 24.99 -14.11 -8.24
C LYS A 528 25.63 -15.33 -7.55
N ALA A 529 25.12 -15.75 -6.39
CA ALA A 529 25.67 -16.91 -5.69
C ALA A 529 25.40 -18.21 -6.46
N SER A 530 26.24 -19.22 -6.20
CA SER A 530 26.08 -20.54 -6.80
C SER A 530 24.76 -21.22 -6.43
N GLY A 531 24.16 -21.93 -7.38
CA GLY A 531 22.88 -22.61 -7.22
C GLY A 531 21.72 -21.83 -7.83
N SER A 532 20.52 -22.41 -7.79
CA SER A 532 19.29 -21.78 -8.27
C SER A 532 18.91 -20.62 -7.37
N PHE A 533 18.78 -19.44 -7.94
CA PHE A 533 18.26 -18.28 -7.22
C PHE A 533 16.78 -18.47 -6.85
N GLN A 534 16.02 -19.18 -7.69
CA GLN A 534 14.63 -19.51 -7.40
C GLN A 534 14.50 -20.34 -6.12
N GLU A 535 15.32 -21.38 -5.95
CA GLU A 535 15.34 -22.16 -4.70
C GLU A 535 15.67 -21.29 -3.46
N LYS A 536 16.57 -20.32 -3.58
CA LYS A 536 16.86 -19.38 -2.48
C LYS A 536 15.66 -18.50 -2.15
N ARG A 537 14.92 -18.06 -3.18
CA ARG A 537 13.66 -17.33 -2.97
C ARG A 537 12.62 -18.21 -2.28
N ASP A 538 12.48 -19.45 -2.69
CA ASP A 538 11.55 -20.41 -2.08
C ASP A 538 11.90 -20.65 -0.62
N MET A 539 13.19 -20.77 -0.27
CA MET A 539 13.66 -20.83 1.12
C MET A 539 13.28 -19.55 1.91
N MET A 540 13.42 -18.37 1.31
CA MET A 540 13.01 -17.10 1.95
C MET A 540 11.50 -17.05 2.16
N LEU A 541 10.70 -17.48 1.18
CA LEU A 541 9.25 -17.55 1.29
C LEU A 541 8.82 -18.46 2.44
N GLN A 542 9.40 -19.65 2.51
CA GLN A 542 9.08 -20.69 3.48
C GLN A 542 9.60 -20.36 4.90
N SER A 543 10.73 -19.65 4.99
CA SER A 543 11.32 -19.29 6.28
C SER A 543 10.44 -18.36 7.11
N PHE A 544 9.61 -17.58 6.48
CA PHE A 544 8.79 -16.60 7.17
C PHE A 544 7.77 -17.23 8.12
N HIS A 545 7.21 -18.39 7.76
CA HIS A 545 6.29 -19.17 8.59
C HIS A 545 6.87 -20.52 9.03
N ASN A 546 8.18 -20.72 8.87
CA ASN A 546 8.87 -21.97 9.17
C ASN A 546 8.22 -23.20 8.50
N GLU A 547 7.79 -23.03 7.25
CA GLU A 547 7.18 -24.09 6.45
C GLU A 547 8.17 -25.23 6.21
N LYS A 548 7.65 -26.45 6.07
CA LYS A 548 8.49 -27.62 5.77
C LYS A 548 8.88 -27.64 4.30
N ASN A 549 10.15 -27.86 4.05
CA ASN A 549 10.69 -28.15 2.73
C ASN A 549 11.40 -29.50 2.71
N GLY A 550 11.37 -30.16 1.58
CA GLY A 550 11.99 -31.45 1.39
C GLY A 550 12.90 -31.47 0.16
N VAL A 551 14.01 -32.17 0.29
CA VAL A 551 14.91 -32.44 -0.84
C VAL A 551 15.14 -33.93 -0.90
N ASP A 552 14.95 -34.54 -2.08
CA ASP A 552 15.16 -35.95 -2.30
C ASP A 552 15.92 -36.16 -3.64
N TYR A 553 17.24 -36.19 -3.52
CA TYR A 553 18.13 -36.41 -4.67
C TYR A 553 18.84 -37.75 -4.56
N SER A 554 19.04 -38.43 -5.66
CA SER A 554 19.74 -39.73 -5.71
C SER A 554 21.28 -39.65 -5.63
N ASN A 555 21.84 -38.44 -5.46
CA ASN A 555 23.29 -38.23 -5.41
C ASN A 555 23.85 -38.62 -4.03
N LYS A 556 25.06 -39.24 -3.99
CA LYS A 556 25.75 -39.59 -2.73
C LYS A 556 25.99 -38.39 -1.79
N ASP A 557 26.01 -37.18 -2.32
CA ASP A 557 26.32 -35.94 -1.61
C ASP A 557 25.09 -35.10 -1.24
N SER A 558 23.89 -35.53 -1.67
CA SER A 558 22.66 -34.81 -1.35
C SER A 558 22.19 -35.09 0.07
N VAL A 559 21.48 -34.10 0.59
CA VAL A 559 20.72 -34.19 1.83
C VAL A 559 19.29 -34.58 1.43
N ASN A 560 18.80 -35.67 1.98
CA ASN A 560 17.44 -36.13 1.76
C ASN A 560 16.65 -36.00 3.06
N GLY A 561 15.45 -35.48 2.99
CA GLY A 561 14.56 -35.34 4.13
C GLY A 561 13.66 -34.12 4.03
N ILE A 562 12.67 -34.10 4.90
CA ILE A 562 11.75 -32.97 5.08
C ILE A 562 12.10 -32.29 6.40
N MET A 563 12.34 -30.98 6.37
CA MET A 563 12.69 -30.19 7.53
C MET A 563 12.01 -28.83 7.50
N PRO A 564 11.70 -28.21 8.65
CA PRO A 564 11.20 -26.84 8.68
C PRO A 564 12.33 -25.86 8.28
N VAL A 565 11.97 -24.85 7.52
CA VAL A 565 12.93 -23.84 7.07
C VAL A 565 12.98 -22.73 8.13
N HIS A 566 14.08 -22.68 8.88
CA HIS A 566 14.41 -21.58 9.81
C HIS A 566 15.58 -20.80 9.26
N TYR A 567 15.30 -19.63 8.67
CA TYR A 567 16.33 -18.85 8.00
C TYR A 567 16.05 -17.36 8.12
N ASN A 568 17.01 -16.61 8.64
CA ASN A 568 16.97 -15.16 8.71
C ASN A 568 18.03 -14.56 7.76
N LEU A 569 17.68 -13.44 7.16
CA LEU A 569 18.51 -12.70 6.22
C LEU A 569 18.58 -11.24 6.60
N VAL A 570 19.80 -10.70 6.64
CA VAL A 570 20.03 -9.26 6.67
C VAL A 570 20.84 -8.89 5.43
N ALA A 571 20.28 -7.97 4.62
CA ALA A 571 20.93 -7.53 3.40
C ALA A 571 20.92 -6.03 3.25
N THR A 572 21.95 -5.48 2.62
CA THR A 572 21.97 -4.10 2.15
C THR A 572 22.17 -4.06 0.64
N GLY A 573 21.61 -3.06 -0.04
CA GLY A 573 21.72 -3.01 -1.49
C GLY A 573 21.24 -1.69 -2.11
N THR A 574 21.16 -1.70 -3.44
CA THR A 574 20.57 -0.62 -4.22
C THR A 574 19.17 -1.01 -4.72
N SER A 575 18.38 -0.02 -5.14
CA SER A 575 17.08 -0.27 -5.77
C SER A 575 17.21 -1.17 -7.01
N THR A 576 18.26 -0.99 -7.80
CA THR A 576 18.58 -1.88 -8.94
C THR A 576 18.84 -3.31 -8.50
N ALA A 577 19.53 -3.53 -7.37
CA ALA A 577 19.74 -4.86 -6.84
C ALA A 577 18.43 -5.49 -6.35
N LEU A 578 17.55 -4.72 -5.69
CA LEU A 578 16.24 -5.18 -5.23
C LEU A 578 15.35 -5.63 -6.41
N SER A 579 15.41 -4.94 -7.56
CA SER A 579 14.63 -5.30 -8.75
C SER A 579 14.95 -6.69 -9.33
N HIS A 580 16.04 -7.33 -8.91
CA HIS A 580 16.31 -8.74 -9.21
C HIS A 580 15.54 -9.70 -8.29
N PHE A 581 15.17 -9.27 -7.08
CA PHE A 581 14.40 -10.06 -6.12
C PHE A 581 12.90 -9.94 -6.37
N VAL A 582 12.43 -8.71 -6.52
CA VAL A 582 11.01 -8.38 -6.71
C VAL A 582 10.86 -7.66 -8.04
N LYS A 583 10.06 -8.23 -8.93
CA LYS A 583 9.73 -7.70 -10.27
C LYS A 583 8.22 -7.67 -10.43
N PRO A 584 7.68 -6.84 -11.32
CA PRO A 584 6.26 -6.90 -11.65
C PRO A 584 5.78 -8.30 -12.06
N SER A 585 6.65 -9.10 -12.70
CA SER A 585 6.31 -10.46 -13.15
C SER A 585 6.26 -11.51 -12.03
N ASN A 586 6.79 -11.21 -10.85
CA ASN A 586 6.84 -12.15 -9.73
C ASN A 586 6.37 -11.54 -8.39
N ILE A 587 5.74 -10.38 -8.44
CA ILE A 587 5.23 -9.74 -7.21
C ILE A 587 4.18 -10.63 -6.52
N GLY A 588 3.36 -11.33 -7.30
CA GLY A 588 2.29 -12.20 -6.84
C GLY A 588 2.75 -13.44 -6.05
N ASP A 589 4.05 -13.82 -6.07
CA ASP A 589 4.55 -14.92 -5.24
C ASP A 589 4.68 -14.55 -3.74
N GLY A 590 4.49 -13.28 -3.40
CA GLY A 590 4.37 -12.79 -2.03
C GLY A 590 5.69 -12.60 -1.30
N LEU A 591 6.87 -12.63 -1.95
CA LEU A 591 8.14 -12.34 -1.28
C LEU A 591 8.17 -10.91 -0.75
N ALA A 592 7.67 -9.94 -1.52
CA ALA A 592 7.65 -8.53 -1.13
C ALA A 592 6.96 -8.29 0.22
N THR A 593 5.85 -9.01 0.51
CA THR A 593 5.11 -8.85 1.77
C THR A 593 5.87 -9.39 2.99
N ARG A 594 6.89 -10.24 2.78
CA ARG A 594 7.71 -10.87 3.82
C ARG A 594 8.98 -10.09 4.15
N LEU A 595 9.35 -9.13 3.31
CA LEU A 595 10.57 -8.33 3.52
C LEU A 595 10.31 -7.22 4.54
N SER A 596 11.22 -7.06 5.51
CA SER A 596 11.28 -5.89 6.39
C SER A 596 12.21 -4.86 5.75
N THR A 597 11.65 -3.87 5.06
CA THR A 597 12.42 -2.96 4.22
C THR A 597 12.65 -1.60 4.86
N PHE A 598 13.78 -0.98 4.53
CA PHE A 598 14.05 0.42 4.82
C PHE A 598 14.72 1.10 3.62
N ILE A 599 14.20 2.26 3.25
CA ILE A 599 14.80 3.10 2.20
C ILE A 599 15.69 4.13 2.87
N MET A 600 16.96 4.16 2.48
CA MET A 600 17.90 5.16 2.99
C MET A 600 17.54 6.56 2.46
N PRO A 601 17.65 7.61 3.29
CA PRO A 601 17.50 8.97 2.81
C PRO A 601 18.52 9.27 1.71
N THR A 602 18.11 10.05 0.72
CA THR A 602 19.03 10.53 -0.32
C THR A 602 20.05 11.45 0.33
N GLY A 603 21.33 11.15 0.14
CA GLY A 603 22.40 11.96 0.70
C GLY A 603 22.35 13.40 0.20
N ASN A 604 22.53 14.34 1.12
CA ASN A 604 22.58 15.79 0.83
C ASN A 604 23.99 16.22 0.43
N PHE A 605 24.80 15.34 -0.12
CA PHE A 605 26.18 15.57 -0.59
C PHE A 605 27.13 16.13 0.50
N LYS A 606 26.77 16.02 1.78
CA LYS A 606 27.65 16.45 2.87
C LYS A 606 28.70 15.39 3.14
N MET A 607 29.96 15.81 3.11
CA MET A 607 31.08 14.97 3.57
C MET A 607 30.89 14.64 5.05
N ARG A 608 31.18 13.38 5.41
CA ARG A 608 31.23 13.01 6.82
C ARG A 608 32.31 13.82 7.54
N PRO A 609 32.05 14.29 8.76
CA PRO A 609 33.04 15.06 9.50
C PRO A 609 34.29 14.22 9.76
N LEU A 610 35.46 14.84 9.64
CA LEU A 610 36.73 14.20 9.96
C LEU A 610 36.76 13.80 11.45
N CYS A 611 36.92 12.52 11.71
CA CYS A 611 37.06 12.01 13.07
C CYS A 611 38.51 12.26 13.56
N LYS A 612 38.67 13.15 14.54
CA LYS A 612 40.00 13.49 15.09
C LYS A 612 40.55 12.49 16.10
N LYS A 613 39.73 11.58 16.60
CA LYS A 613 40.08 10.54 17.57
C LYS A 613 39.53 9.18 17.11
N PRO A 614 40.19 8.06 17.44
CA PRO A 614 39.65 6.74 17.23
C PRO A 614 38.23 6.64 17.83
N ARG A 615 37.32 5.99 17.14
CA ARG A 615 35.95 5.74 17.64
C ARG A 615 36.03 4.82 18.87
N SER A 616 35.20 5.10 19.85
CA SER A 616 35.07 4.27 21.05
C SER A 616 34.64 2.85 20.69
N MET A 617 35.24 1.87 21.35
CA MET A 617 34.80 0.47 21.26
C MET A 617 33.66 0.14 22.23
N ALA A 618 33.19 1.09 23.03
CA ALA A 618 32.13 0.84 24.00
C ALA A 618 30.81 0.32 23.32
N PRO A 619 30.35 0.87 22.21
CA PRO A 619 29.18 0.30 21.52
C PRO A 619 29.40 -1.14 21.04
N ALA A 620 30.57 -1.48 20.53
CA ALA A 620 30.93 -2.83 20.11
C ALA A 620 30.87 -3.83 21.29
N ASN A 621 31.48 -3.47 22.43
CA ASN A 621 31.49 -4.30 23.62
C ASN A 621 30.07 -4.53 24.17
N GLU A 622 29.22 -3.49 24.15
CA GLU A 622 27.84 -3.61 24.58
C GLU A 622 26.99 -4.45 23.59
N MET A 623 27.23 -4.32 22.28
CA MET A 623 26.58 -5.21 21.28
C MET A 623 26.93 -6.67 21.53
N LYS A 624 28.22 -6.99 21.75
CA LYS A 624 28.68 -8.35 22.09
C LYS A 624 28.05 -8.86 23.39
N ARG A 625 27.92 -7.98 24.39
CA ARG A 625 27.29 -8.33 25.67
C ARG A 625 25.80 -8.66 25.49
N TRP A 626 25.06 -7.83 24.74
CA TRP A 626 23.66 -8.10 24.43
C TRP A 626 23.50 -9.35 23.58
N ALA A 627 24.36 -9.56 22.58
CA ALA A 627 24.35 -10.75 21.75
C ALA A 627 24.43 -12.04 22.58
N ARG A 628 25.38 -12.12 23.53
CA ARG A 628 25.51 -13.26 24.46
C ARG A 628 24.29 -13.43 25.37
N ARG A 629 23.73 -12.32 25.86
CA ARG A 629 22.52 -12.35 26.69
C ARG A 629 21.32 -12.90 25.92
N LEU A 630 21.11 -12.42 24.70
CA LEU A 630 19.97 -12.82 23.86
C LEU A 630 20.12 -14.25 23.33
N ASP A 631 21.32 -14.69 22.96
CA ASP A 631 21.58 -16.08 22.55
C ASP A 631 21.36 -17.08 23.68
N ALA A 632 21.52 -16.66 24.94
CA ALA A 632 21.27 -17.51 26.13
C ALA A 632 19.76 -17.71 26.44
N LEU A 633 18.88 -16.87 25.90
CA LEU A 633 17.43 -16.98 26.15
C LEU A 633 16.82 -18.21 25.49
N HIS A 634 15.82 -18.80 26.14
CA HIS A 634 15.08 -19.94 25.60
C HIS A 634 13.65 -20.01 26.18
N GLY A 635 12.73 -20.52 25.40
CA GLY A 635 11.35 -20.74 25.80
C GLY A 635 10.39 -19.62 25.32
N GLU A 636 9.20 -19.70 25.83
CA GLU A 636 8.12 -18.76 25.51
C GLU A 636 8.37 -17.39 26.17
N ILE A 637 8.33 -16.33 25.40
CA ILE A 637 8.27 -14.96 25.90
C ILE A 637 6.82 -14.63 26.20
N LYS A 638 6.50 -14.50 27.50
CA LYS A 638 5.14 -14.29 28.02
C LYS A 638 4.86 -12.82 28.33
N GLY A 639 3.58 -12.46 28.47
CA GLY A 639 3.14 -11.11 28.86
C GLY A 639 3.10 -10.12 27.69
N LEU A 640 3.01 -10.64 26.46
CA LEU A 640 3.00 -9.85 25.22
C LEU A 640 1.60 -9.46 24.74
N GLU A 641 0.52 -9.89 25.42
CA GLU A 641 -0.87 -9.77 24.94
C GLU A 641 -1.24 -8.33 24.60
N LYS A 642 -0.73 -7.35 25.36
CA LYS A 642 -0.97 -5.92 25.10
C LYS A 642 -0.25 -5.44 23.84
N LEU A 643 0.95 -5.95 23.58
CA LEU A 643 1.72 -5.60 22.39
C LEU A 643 1.11 -6.24 21.15
N VAL A 644 0.79 -7.53 21.22
CA VAL A 644 0.12 -8.28 20.14
C VAL A 644 -1.19 -7.59 19.75
N ALA A 645 -2.05 -7.28 20.73
CA ALA A 645 -3.30 -6.58 20.48
C ALA A 645 -3.10 -5.17 19.90
N HIS A 646 -2.05 -4.44 20.34
CA HIS A 646 -1.75 -3.11 19.81
C HIS A 646 -1.33 -3.18 18.34
N VAL A 647 -0.41 -4.07 18.00
CA VAL A 647 0.06 -4.24 16.62
C VAL A 647 -1.08 -4.75 15.73
N TYR A 648 -1.87 -5.70 16.21
CA TYR A 648 -3.07 -6.16 15.50
C TYR A 648 -4.01 -5.00 15.17
N ASN A 649 -4.32 -4.14 16.14
CA ASN A 649 -5.22 -3.01 15.93
C ASN A 649 -4.67 -1.99 14.92
N LEU A 650 -3.34 -1.73 14.92
CA LEU A 650 -2.71 -0.86 13.93
C LEU A 650 -2.90 -1.41 12.51
N VAL A 651 -2.67 -2.70 12.34
CA VAL A 651 -2.82 -3.38 11.05
C VAL A 651 -4.29 -3.43 10.63
N ALA A 652 -5.19 -3.83 11.53
CA ALA A 652 -6.63 -3.97 11.28
C ALA A 652 -7.26 -2.64 10.87
N MET A 653 -6.99 -1.56 11.61
CA MET A 653 -7.50 -0.22 11.28
C MET A 653 -7.08 0.20 9.86
N ARG A 654 -5.82 0.00 9.53
CA ARG A 654 -5.31 0.37 8.20
C ARG A 654 -5.85 -0.54 7.09
N ALA A 655 -6.03 -1.83 7.38
CA ALA A 655 -6.62 -2.78 6.45
C ALA A 655 -8.12 -2.50 6.21
N GLU A 656 -8.88 -2.12 7.24
CA GLU A 656 -10.27 -1.70 7.13
C GLU A 656 -10.42 -0.43 6.27
N GLU A 657 -9.55 0.57 6.48
CA GLU A 657 -9.50 1.77 5.64
C GLU A 657 -9.23 1.40 4.17
N ALA A 658 -8.23 0.57 3.91
CA ALA A 658 -7.87 0.13 2.57
C ALA A 658 -8.99 -0.72 1.92
N ALA A 659 -9.62 -1.61 2.68
CA ALA A 659 -10.75 -2.41 2.19
C ALA A 659 -11.97 -1.54 1.85
N ALA A 660 -12.27 -0.51 2.65
CA ALA A 660 -13.34 0.44 2.35
C ALA A 660 -13.08 1.23 1.06
N GLU A 661 -11.83 1.38 0.69
CA GLU A 661 -11.37 2.03 -0.54
C GLU A 661 -11.17 1.05 -1.71
N ASN A 662 -11.41 -0.25 -1.54
CA ASN A 662 -11.06 -1.34 -2.46
C ASN A 662 -9.58 -1.30 -2.90
N ASP A 663 -8.68 -0.93 -1.99
CA ASP A 663 -7.23 -0.90 -2.23
C ASP A 663 -6.62 -2.25 -1.86
N GLU A 664 -6.76 -3.24 -2.75
CA GLU A 664 -6.22 -4.60 -2.57
C GLU A 664 -4.69 -4.61 -2.44
N ALA A 665 -4.02 -3.67 -3.09
CA ALA A 665 -2.57 -3.51 -3.00
C ALA A 665 -2.14 -3.20 -1.56
N THR A 666 -2.80 -2.24 -0.91
CA THR A 666 -2.52 -1.89 0.49
C THR A 666 -2.91 -3.04 1.43
N VAL A 667 -4.07 -3.66 1.25
CA VAL A 667 -4.48 -4.83 2.07
C VAL A 667 -3.41 -5.91 1.99
N THR A 668 -2.93 -6.25 0.78
CA THR A 668 -1.91 -7.28 0.59
C THR A 668 -0.59 -6.95 1.27
N MET A 669 -0.14 -5.71 1.24
CA MET A 669 1.08 -5.27 1.95
C MET A 669 0.93 -5.39 3.48
N LEU A 670 -0.28 -5.25 4.01
CA LEU A 670 -0.56 -5.30 5.45
C LEU A 670 -0.65 -6.71 6.02
N LEU A 671 -0.98 -7.73 5.19
CA LEU A 671 -1.27 -9.10 5.65
C LEU A 671 -0.18 -9.75 6.54
N ARG A 672 1.08 -9.34 6.40
CA ARG A 672 2.20 -9.88 7.18
C ARG A 672 2.92 -8.82 8.03
N MET A 673 2.33 -7.64 8.10
CA MET A 673 2.95 -6.52 8.83
C MET A 673 3.04 -6.80 10.33
N GLN A 674 2.07 -7.53 10.87
CA GLN A 674 2.07 -7.88 12.28
C GLN A 674 3.31 -8.67 12.68
N ASP A 675 3.64 -9.74 11.95
CA ASP A 675 4.80 -10.59 12.25
C ASP A 675 6.10 -9.79 12.12
N LYS A 676 6.22 -8.96 11.09
CA LYS A 676 7.39 -8.09 10.88
C LYS A 676 7.58 -7.11 12.04
N VAL A 677 6.51 -6.44 12.47
CA VAL A 677 6.57 -5.47 13.57
C VAL A 677 6.89 -6.17 14.90
N MET A 678 6.25 -7.32 15.17
CA MET A 678 6.53 -8.09 16.38
C MET A 678 7.98 -8.54 16.47
N ALA A 679 8.56 -9.05 15.37
CA ALA A 679 9.96 -9.41 15.31
C ALA A 679 10.88 -8.21 15.63
N LEU A 680 10.64 -7.04 15.02
CA LEU A 680 11.42 -5.84 15.32
C LEU A 680 11.27 -5.35 16.78
N CYS A 681 10.13 -5.63 17.42
CA CYS A 681 9.89 -5.21 18.81
C CYS A 681 10.57 -6.13 19.84
N MET A 682 10.72 -7.40 19.53
CA MET A 682 11.10 -8.40 20.52
C MET A 682 12.46 -8.12 21.21
N PRO A 683 13.57 -7.87 20.49
CA PRO A 683 14.84 -7.55 21.13
C PRO A 683 14.78 -6.31 22.03
N MET A 684 14.04 -5.27 21.60
CA MET A 684 13.88 -4.06 22.39
C MET A 684 13.07 -4.34 23.66
N VAL A 685 11.93 -5.03 23.53
CA VAL A 685 11.06 -5.34 24.67
C VAL A 685 11.77 -6.13 25.74
N VAL A 686 12.51 -7.17 25.37
CA VAL A 686 13.19 -8.02 26.37
C VAL A 686 14.40 -7.29 26.99
N SER A 687 15.11 -6.48 26.23
CA SER A 687 16.32 -5.78 26.71
C SER A 687 16.02 -4.54 27.57
N THR A 688 14.78 -4.05 27.56
CA THR A 688 14.36 -2.87 28.35
C THR A 688 13.54 -3.21 29.60
N GLN A 689 13.46 -4.51 29.96
CA GLN A 689 12.84 -4.92 31.21
C GLN A 689 13.62 -4.36 32.41
N LYS A 690 12.92 -3.99 33.48
CA LYS A 690 13.49 -3.37 34.67
C LYS A 690 14.57 -4.23 35.33
N SER A 691 14.39 -5.54 35.36
CA SER A 691 15.33 -6.52 35.84
C SER A 691 15.56 -7.59 34.76
N TRP A 692 16.79 -7.65 34.26
CA TRP A 692 17.19 -8.69 33.30
C TRP A 692 17.16 -10.08 33.93
N GLU A 693 17.59 -10.19 35.19
CA GLU A 693 17.69 -11.46 35.92
C GLU A 693 16.29 -12.05 36.15
N GLU A 694 15.34 -11.22 36.56
CA GLU A 694 13.93 -11.63 36.73
C GLU A 694 13.32 -12.07 35.40
N PHE A 695 13.54 -11.27 34.34
CA PHE A 695 13.08 -11.62 33.00
C PHE A 695 13.69 -12.95 32.53
N GLN A 696 14.98 -13.14 32.68
CA GLN A 696 15.67 -14.36 32.23
C GLN A 696 15.15 -15.62 32.95
N GLN A 697 14.76 -15.50 34.22
CA GLN A 697 14.20 -16.61 34.98
C GLN A 697 12.76 -16.93 34.63
N THR A 698 11.95 -15.91 34.38
CA THR A 698 10.50 -16.05 34.16
C THR A 698 10.08 -16.05 32.70
N MET A 699 10.93 -15.55 31.82
CA MET A 699 10.64 -15.24 30.42
C MET A 699 9.37 -14.39 30.25
N THR A 700 9.01 -13.60 31.29
CA THR A 700 7.81 -12.78 31.31
C THR A 700 8.16 -11.31 31.18
N VAL A 701 7.62 -10.64 30.17
CA VAL A 701 7.82 -9.22 29.93
C VAL A 701 6.67 -8.38 30.46
N LYS A 702 6.98 -7.15 30.82
CA LYS A 702 5.99 -6.12 31.17
C LYS A 702 5.95 -5.05 30.08
N ILE A 703 4.83 -5.01 29.36
CA ILE A 703 4.66 -4.05 28.26
C ILE A 703 4.34 -2.67 28.83
N THR A 704 5.13 -1.68 28.40
CA THR A 704 5.01 -0.27 28.75
C THR A 704 4.45 0.54 27.57
N ARG A 705 4.07 1.79 27.80
CA ARG A 705 3.66 2.71 26.74
C ARG A 705 4.76 2.88 25.68
N GLN A 706 6.01 2.97 26.11
CA GLN A 706 7.16 3.14 25.21
C GLN A 706 7.35 1.95 24.25
N HIS A 707 7.02 0.71 24.69
CA HIS A 707 7.02 -0.46 23.80
C HIS A 707 5.95 -0.33 22.71
N LEU A 708 4.75 0.17 23.07
CA LEU A 708 3.67 0.39 22.10
C LEU A 708 4.01 1.53 21.14
N ASP A 709 4.61 2.62 21.63
CA ASP A 709 5.05 3.74 20.79
C ASP A 709 6.16 3.31 19.81
N PHE A 710 7.07 2.42 20.25
CA PHE A 710 8.07 1.82 19.38
C PHE A 710 7.43 0.93 18.30
N ALA A 711 6.46 0.09 18.67
CA ALA A 711 5.74 -0.75 17.71
C ALA A 711 4.99 0.09 16.66
N THR A 712 4.33 1.16 17.09
CA THR A 712 3.68 2.11 16.18
C THR A 712 4.67 2.74 15.22
N LEU A 713 5.84 3.18 15.72
CA LEU A 713 6.88 3.75 14.88
C LEU A 713 7.42 2.74 13.86
N MET A 714 7.70 1.50 14.27
CA MET A 714 8.19 0.47 13.36
C MET A 714 7.15 0.07 12.32
N PHE A 715 5.86 0.01 12.69
CA PHE A 715 4.77 -0.18 11.74
C PHE A 715 4.77 0.92 10.67
N GLU A 716 4.83 2.19 11.06
CA GLU A 716 4.83 3.32 10.15
C GLU A 716 6.05 3.30 9.21
N VAL A 717 7.24 3.00 9.75
CA VAL A 717 8.48 2.90 8.97
C VAL A 717 8.38 1.80 7.92
N LEU A 718 8.00 0.58 8.33
CA LEU A 718 7.88 -0.56 7.42
C LEU A 718 6.81 -0.32 6.36
N TYR A 719 5.62 0.13 6.77
CA TYR A 719 4.52 0.37 5.85
C TYR A 719 4.88 1.43 4.80
N ALA A 720 5.44 2.56 5.22
CA ALA A 720 5.81 3.62 4.29
C ALA A 720 6.93 3.21 3.33
N CYS A 721 7.90 2.40 3.79
CA CYS A 721 8.97 1.88 2.93
C CYS A 721 8.44 0.82 1.95
N ASP A 722 7.56 -0.08 2.39
CA ASP A 722 6.95 -1.10 1.55
C ASP A 722 6.04 -0.46 0.48
N GLU A 723 5.24 0.54 0.86
CA GLU A 723 4.43 1.32 -0.08
C GLU A 723 5.30 2.01 -1.14
N ALA A 724 6.40 2.63 -0.72
CA ALA A 724 7.31 3.32 -1.64
C ALA A 724 8.06 2.37 -2.59
N LEU A 725 8.37 1.15 -2.16
CA LEU A 725 9.10 0.16 -2.97
C LEU A 725 8.18 -0.70 -3.85
N PHE A 726 7.05 -1.12 -3.32
CA PHE A 726 6.22 -2.18 -3.91
C PHE A 726 4.79 -1.74 -4.23
N GLY A 727 4.31 -0.63 -3.69
CA GLY A 727 2.90 -0.22 -3.83
C GLY A 727 2.43 -0.14 -5.29
N LEU A 728 3.26 0.43 -6.18
CA LEU A 728 2.95 0.47 -7.62
C LEU A 728 2.92 -0.90 -8.27
N MET A 729 3.86 -1.79 -7.91
CA MET A 729 3.91 -3.14 -8.49
C MET A 729 2.70 -3.96 -8.09
N TRP A 730 2.22 -3.81 -6.85
CA TRP A 730 1.00 -4.46 -6.37
C TRP A 730 -0.24 -3.91 -7.06
N GLN A 731 -0.31 -2.59 -7.24
CA GLN A 731 -1.41 -1.97 -7.98
C GLN A 731 -1.48 -2.50 -9.42
N ASP A 732 -0.35 -2.46 -10.13
CA ASP A 732 -0.26 -3.00 -11.50
C ASP A 732 -0.63 -4.49 -11.57
N PHE A 733 -0.30 -5.26 -10.53
CA PHE A 733 -0.64 -6.68 -10.46
C PHE A 733 -2.16 -6.88 -10.38
N PHE A 734 -2.85 -6.22 -9.44
CA PHE A 734 -4.29 -6.33 -9.27
C PHE A 734 -5.07 -5.72 -10.44
N ASP A 735 -4.61 -4.62 -11.00
CA ASP A 735 -5.21 -4.02 -12.20
C ASP A 735 -5.16 -4.98 -13.40
N ASN A 736 -4.06 -5.75 -13.54
CA ASN A 736 -3.95 -6.76 -14.59
C ASN A 736 -4.84 -7.98 -14.30
N GLU A 737 -4.92 -8.47 -13.06
CA GLU A 737 -5.83 -9.54 -12.67
C GLU A 737 -7.30 -9.17 -12.91
N ALA A 738 -7.69 -7.96 -12.53
CA ALA A 738 -9.03 -7.44 -12.77
C ALA A 738 -9.36 -7.37 -14.27
N ARG A 739 -8.40 -7.01 -15.12
CA ARG A 739 -8.55 -7.00 -16.58
C ARG A 739 -8.65 -8.40 -17.17
N ASP A 740 -7.85 -9.34 -16.68
CA ASP A 740 -7.84 -10.72 -17.18
C ASP A 740 -9.10 -11.50 -16.72
N SER A 741 -9.67 -11.15 -15.58
CA SER A 741 -10.90 -11.77 -15.02
C SER A 741 -12.19 -11.20 -15.61
N GLN A 742 -12.17 -10.01 -16.21
CA GLN A 742 -13.34 -9.49 -16.91
C GLN A 742 -13.60 -10.33 -18.14
N PRO A 743 -14.87 -10.74 -18.39
CA PRO A 743 -15.23 -11.34 -19.67
C PRO A 743 -14.78 -10.33 -20.73
N ARG A 744 -13.82 -10.70 -21.56
CA ARG A 744 -13.36 -9.88 -22.67
C ARG A 744 -14.60 -9.38 -23.37
N ALA A 745 -14.89 -8.08 -23.28
CA ALA A 745 -15.91 -7.47 -24.11
C ALA A 745 -15.65 -7.96 -25.51
N ALA A 746 -16.63 -8.67 -26.11
CA ALA A 746 -16.43 -9.50 -27.28
C ALA A 746 -15.50 -8.74 -28.22
N THR A 747 -14.26 -9.19 -28.27
CA THR A 747 -13.26 -8.59 -29.16
C THR A 747 -13.95 -8.68 -30.49
N TYR A 748 -14.19 -7.55 -31.14
CA TYR A 748 -14.83 -7.51 -32.45
C TYR A 748 -14.00 -8.44 -33.33
N ASP A 749 -14.45 -9.71 -33.37
CA ASP A 749 -13.63 -10.78 -33.88
C ASP A 749 -13.62 -10.60 -35.39
N LYS A 750 -12.54 -10.03 -35.91
CA LYS A 750 -12.26 -10.00 -37.33
C LYS A 750 -12.53 -11.39 -37.96
N THR A 751 -12.40 -12.43 -37.16
CA THR A 751 -12.69 -13.79 -37.58
C THR A 751 -14.15 -13.94 -37.94
N THR A 752 -15.08 -13.44 -37.12
CA THR A 752 -16.52 -13.52 -37.42
C THR A 752 -16.84 -12.70 -38.67
N GLN A 753 -16.31 -11.50 -38.79
CA GLN A 753 -16.50 -10.64 -39.96
C GLN A 753 -15.93 -11.30 -41.25
N TYR A 754 -14.72 -11.79 -41.21
CA TYR A 754 -14.06 -12.43 -42.35
C TYR A 754 -14.73 -13.78 -42.68
N PHE A 755 -15.17 -14.53 -41.66
CA PHE A 755 -15.92 -15.75 -41.85
C PHE A 755 -17.25 -15.48 -42.52
N GLN A 756 -17.95 -14.43 -42.20
CA GLN A 756 -19.20 -14.05 -42.90
C GLN A 756 -18.95 -13.70 -44.36
N GLN A 757 -17.82 -13.13 -44.73
CA GLN A 757 -17.44 -12.82 -46.10
C GLN A 757 -17.06 -14.01 -46.96
N LEU A 758 -16.72 -15.17 -46.33
CA LEU A 758 -16.49 -16.38 -47.10
C LEU A 758 -17.78 -16.84 -47.81
N PRO A 759 -17.69 -17.39 -49.03
CA PRO A 759 -18.79 -18.12 -49.66
C PRO A 759 -19.18 -19.38 -48.87
N ASP A 760 -20.37 -19.93 -49.06
CA ASP A 760 -20.77 -21.17 -48.39
C ASP A 760 -19.85 -22.33 -48.72
N GLU A 761 -19.34 -22.39 -49.96
CA GLU A 761 -18.26 -23.26 -50.36
C GLU A 761 -17.05 -22.44 -50.78
N PHE A 762 -15.90 -22.71 -50.19
CA PHE A 762 -14.70 -21.91 -50.38
C PHE A 762 -13.42 -22.75 -50.40
N THR A 763 -12.36 -22.11 -50.86
CA THR A 763 -11.03 -22.74 -50.97
C THR A 763 -10.04 -22.08 -49.99
N THR A 764 -8.88 -22.70 -49.80
CA THR A 764 -7.77 -22.10 -49.02
C THR A 764 -7.38 -20.72 -49.57
N LYS A 765 -7.52 -20.49 -50.91
CA LYS A 765 -7.24 -19.20 -51.52
C LYS A 765 -8.22 -18.14 -51.08
N ASN A 766 -9.50 -18.44 -50.99
CA ASN A 766 -10.49 -17.49 -50.47
C ASN A 766 -10.19 -17.07 -49.02
N VAL A 767 -9.71 -18.00 -48.19
CA VAL A 767 -9.25 -17.68 -46.82
C VAL A 767 -8.04 -16.76 -46.86
N MET A 768 -7.08 -17.00 -47.74
CA MET A 768 -5.90 -16.11 -47.88
C MET A 768 -6.33 -14.71 -48.29
N ASP A 769 -7.18 -14.59 -49.28
CA ASP A 769 -7.62 -13.32 -49.86
C ASP A 769 -8.40 -12.48 -48.82
N ILE A 770 -9.32 -13.12 -48.09
CA ILE A 770 -10.19 -12.42 -47.16
C ILE A 770 -9.44 -12.03 -45.86
N TRP A 771 -8.56 -12.92 -45.34
CA TRP A 771 -7.77 -12.64 -44.14
C TRP A 771 -6.48 -11.87 -44.43
N GLY A 772 -6.16 -11.65 -45.73
CA GLY A 772 -4.90 -11.00 -46.12
C GLY A 772 -3.65 -11.85 -45.84
N TYR A 773 -3.77 -13.19 -45.82
CA TYR A 773 -2.60 -14.03 -45.58
C TYR A 773 -1.71 -14.19 -46.79
N THR A 774 -0.42 -13.97 -46.59
CA THR A 774 0.62 -14.16 -47.64
C THR A 774 1.18 -15.59 -47.67
N SER A 775 0.86 -16.40 -46.65
CA SER A 775 1.38 -17.75 -46.48
C SER A 775 0.26 -18.83 -46.44
N ASN A 776 0.43 -19.85 -47.24
CA ASN A 776 -0.44 -21.04 -47.21
C ASN A 776 -0.46 -21.77 -45.85
N SER A 777 0.65 -21.72 -45.10
CA SER A 777 0.75 -22.35 -43.78
C SER A 777 -0.15 -21.63 -42.76
N THR A 778 -0.22 -20.28 -42.79
CA THR A 778 -1.06 -19.47 -41.92
C THR A 778 -2.54 -19.69 -42.22
N ALA A 779 -2.91 -19.72 -43.51
CA ALA A 779 -4.29 -20.01 -43.93
C ALA A 779 -4.72 -21.45 -43.52
N SER A 780 -3.81 -22.41 -43.67
CA SER A 780 -4.06 -23.82 -43.26
C SER A 780 -4.24 -23.96 -41.75
N ALA A 781 -3.46 -23.22 -40.94
CA ALA A 781 -3.61 -23.19 -39.48
C ALA A 781 -5.00 -22.60 -39.09
N ARG A 782 -5.42 -21.51 -39.75
CA ARG A 782 -6.74 -20.90 -39.52
C ARG A 782 -7.86 -21.88 -39.93
N ILE A 783 -7.77 -22.50 -41.07
CA ILE A 783 -8.73 -23.52 -41.53
C ILE A 783 -8.82 -24.66 -40.53
N LYS A 784 -7.69 -25.13 -40.00
CA LYS A 784 -7.65 -26.18 -38.97
C LYS A 784 -8.43 -25.77 -37.72
N THR A 785 -8.28 -24.52 -37.25
CA THR A 785 -9.03 -23.97 -36.12
C THR A 785 -10.53 -23.94 -36.42
N LEU A 786 -10.94 -23.51 -37.63
CA LEU A 786 -12.33 -23.44 -38.03
C LEU A 786 -12.97 -24.84 -38.18
N VAL A 787 -12.20 -25.84 -38.57
CA VAL A 787 -12.65 -27.25 -38.58
C VAL A 787 -12.80 -27.79 -37.16
N GLN A 788 -11.84 -27.47 -36.28
CA GLN A 788 -11.89 -27.91 -34.87
C GLN A 788 -13.03 -27.29 -34.09
N SER A 789 -13.39 -26.02 -34.37
CA SER A 789 -14.58 -25.36 -33.79
C SER A 789 -15.92 -25.85 -34.37
N GLY A 790 -15.91 -26.73 -35.37
CA GLY A 790 -17.13 -27.20 -36.04
C GLY A 790 -17.77 -26.15 -36.95
N ALA A 791 -17.13 -25.02 -37.21
CA ALA A 791 -17.68 -23.95 -38.03
C ALA A 791 -17.70 -24.31 -39.54
N ILE A 792 -16.75 -25.13 -39.98
CA ILE A 792 -16.62 -25.58 -41.36
C ILE A 792 -16.35 -27.08 -41.46
N LYS A 793 -16.70 -27.67 -42.61
CA LYS A 793 -16.39 -29.05 -42.94
C LYS A 793 -15.51 -29.10 -44.19
N LYS A 794 -14.50 -29.95 -44.15
CA LYS A 794 -13.69 -30.28 -45.35
C LYS A 794 -14.51 -31.13 -46.31
N VAL A 795 -14.69 -30.69 -47.53
CA VAL A 795 -15.41 -31.42 -48.62
C VAL A 795 -14.44 -32.29 -49.43
N ARG A 796 -13.29 -31.70 -49.83
CA ARG A 796 -12.19 -32.37 -50.46
C ARG A 796 -10.89 -31.61 -50.21
N GLN A 797 -9.78 -32.08 -50.69
CA GLN A 797 -8.50 -31.39 -50.46
C GLN A 797 -8.54 -29.93 -50.99
N GLY A 798 -8.30 -28.95 -50.10
CA GLY A 798 -8.32 -27.51 -50.40
C GLY A 798 -9.71 -26.89 -50.54
N HIS A 799 -10.83 -27.65 -50.33
CA HIS A 799 -12.19 -27.18 -50.44
C HIS A 799 -12.98 -27.42 -49.15
N TYR A 800 -13.71 -26.41 -48.69
CA TYR A 800 -14.42 -26.39 -47.42
C TYR A 800 -15.83 -25.85 -47.61
N ARG A 801 -16.73 -26.21 -46.70
CA ARG A 801 -18.11 -25.71 -46.65
C ARG A 801 -18.41 -25.18 -45.26
N LYS A 802 -19.08 -24.05 -45.16
CA LYS A 802 -19.64 -23.52 -43.92
C LYS A 802 -20.73 -24.47 -43.37
N LEU A 803 -20.71 -24.64 -42.04
CA LEU A 803 -21.74 -25.37 -41.29
C LEU A 803 -22.59 -24.44 -40.43
N VAL A 804 -22.10 -23.24 -40.18
CA VAL A 804 -22.78 -22.18 -39.41
C VAL A 804 -22.73 -20.86 -40.19
N SER A 805 -23.72 -20.01 -40.00
CA SER A 805 -23.79 -18.69 -40.65
C SER A 805 -22.92 -17.64 -40.00
N ALA A 806 -22.56 -17.83 -38.71
CA ALA A 806 -21.68 -17.00 -37.94
C ALA A 806 -20.91 -17.86 -36.90
N ILE A 807 -19.72 -17.41 -36.53
CA ILE A 807 -18.89 -18.07 -35.52
C ILE A 807 -18.99 -17.29 -34.22
#